data_2f30acc0f732e172ca1c649f227a5345
#
_entry.id   2f30acc0f732e172ca1c649f227a5345
#
_cell.length_a   1.000
_cell.length_b   1.000
_cell.length_c   1.000
_cell.angle_alpha   90.00
_cell.angle_beta   90.00
_cell.angle_gamma   90.00
#
_symmetry.space_group_name_H-M   'P 1'
#
loop_
_entity.id
_entity.type
_entity.pdbx_description
1 polymer ?
#
loop_
_entity_poly.entity_id
_entity_poly.type
_entity_poly.pdbx_seq_one_letter_code
_entity_poly.pdbx_strand_id
1 'polypeptide(L)'
;MPADVTPLAYLLDLTMFPDRESFSGRVRIDIRFDAATDGFWIHGRGLDVDKVQLHAGDASIGATYQQATSDGVVRIALARRIAPQTAQLDISYHGSFSRLLEGLFRVEVAGLWYAFTQFEPIDARGAFPGFDEPRFKTPFTLSIVAPKAATVAANSPIAEIDSLPDGTKRVLFEATPPLPTYLVAFAVGPLDIADGGKLKGDPPHQVPLRGLAAHGRGPEFSYALANTPEIVGLLEDYFAQPYPFAKLDLVAVPTQQGAMENAGLITYGEYAMLFGENPPLNQQRAFAIDHAHELAHQWFGNSVTMPWWDDLWLNEAFATFMSYKTVQAWRPSYRASEALIQSSLAAMDADALANARRIREPIENFNDITNAFDGITYSKGAGVLNMLAGFVGESVFRDGVRVHLRRHAGGSADMHDLVASLAEVSGRVEIAGIVNSFTEQSGTPLIDVHIDCGTQRPTMTLTQQRYLPVGSTADAQRQWDVPVCVRFGAVDATHEQCVVLTQPSMEFALDAIDGCPNWLMPNRGGRGYYRWRLDDTRLDRLTAVMHSALEPGERLSVADGLVAGVVAGGANLAAFFDRLPPLLKSHERFLLMSPVPLWRAIQTHMLDEAGRSSSRIRMRALYGPVLADLRKRGVVSDEDRLTQMALVNVLAIDGRDTTLRAQLTRRAIEFMGSGGDRQLHRDKLEVNLVNTALRVAAQDSAPQFAIDLVDRLAELDDPVLRYGFLSAIGVASDPTLAQRLALDDSIRGDDLLNLVESMFTAEQAERSWSWLAANIDALIGKTPTFERALLIQVTGHYCAAERADAVAALFEPRLRLIDGGRRVLDQTLERIGLCVALRNSYEQQARELFN
;
A
#
# COMPACT_ATOMS: atom_id res chain seq x y z
N MET A 1 13.73 -16.48 18.38
CA MET A 1 14.52 -17.69 18.68
C MET A 1 15.73 -17.34 19.56
N PRO A 2 16.25 -18.24 20.42
CA PRO A 2 17.51 -18.02 21.14
C PRO A 2 18.68 -17.81 20.17
N ALA A 3 19.71 -17.08 20.61
CA ALA A 3 20.85 -16.71 19.75
C ALA A 3 21.97 -17.76 19.71
N ASP A 4 21.86 -18.83 20.47
CA ASP A 4 22.88 -19.90 20.63
C ASP A 4 22.83 -20.99 19.54
N VAL A 5 21.86 -20.85 18.61
CA VAL A 5 21.67 -21.75 17.46
C VAL A 5 21.46 -20.93 16.20
N THR A 6 22.32 -21.13 15.20
CA THR A 6 22.32 -20.34 13.96
C THR A 6 22.25 -21.26 12.74
N PRO A 7 21.24 -21.10 11.83
CA PRO A 7 21.23 -21.79 10.54
C PRO A 7 22.34 -21.24 9.64
N LEU A 8 22.95 -22.09 8.83
CA LEU A 8 24.05 -21.74 7.91
C LEU A 8 23.66 -21.93 6.44
N ALA A 9 22.89 -22.97 6.13
CA ALA A 9 22.42 -23.27 4.77
C ALA A 9 21.22 -24.22 4.82
N TYR A 10 20.37 -24.15 3.77
CA TYR A 10 19.25 -25.06 3.55
C TYR A 10 19.42 -25.85 2.26
N LEU A 11 19.12 -27.14 2.33
CA LEU A 11 18.83 -27.99 1.18
C LEU A 11 17.37 -28.41 1.30
N LEU A 12 16.52 -27.94 0.41
CA LEU A 12 15.07 -28.15 0.44
C LEU A 12 14.63 -28.96 -0.78
N ASP A 13 14.26 -30.21 -0.54
CA ASP A 13 13.74 -31.13 -1.55
C ASP A 13 12.21 -31.21 -1.42
N LEU A 14 11.46 -30.82 -2.45
CA LEU A 14 10.00 -30.85 -2.48
C LEU A 14 9.47 -31.75 -3.60
N THR A 15 8.38 -32.45 -3.34
CA THR A 15 7.64 -33.20 -4.36
C THR A 15 6.21 -32.66 -4.41
N MET A 16 5.86 -32.05 -5.55
CA MET A 16 4.63 -31.28 -5.70
C MET A 16 3.88 -31.63 -6.98
N PHE A 17 2.60 -31.92 -6.81
CA PHE A 17 1.64 -32.13 -7.88
C PHE A 17 0.45 -31.20 -7.61
N PRO A 18 0.33 -30.04 -8.30
CA PRO A 18 -0.69 -29.03 -7.98
C PRO A 18 -2.13 -29.54 -8.04
N ASP A 19 -2.40 -30.61 -8.80
CA ASP A 19 -3.69 -31.29 -8.86
C ASP A 19 -4.02 -32.14 -7.62
N ARG A 20 -3.06 -32.34 -6.70
CA ARG A 20 -3.24 -33.05 -5.43
C ARG A 20 -3.41 -32.07 -4.27
N GLU A 21 -3.99 -32.54 -3.16
CA GLU A 21 -4.22 -31.72 -1.97
C GLU A 21 -3.01 -31.58 -1.05
N SER A 22 -1.99 -32.44 -1.23
CA SER A 22 -0.82 -32.52 -0.37
C SER A 22 0.48 -32.58 -1.17
N PHE A 23 1.54 -32.19 -0.51
CA PHE A 23 2.92 -32.28 -0.99
C PHE A 23 3.79 -33.04 0.04
N SER A 24 4.98 -33.43 -0.36
CA SER A 24 5.99 -33.98 0.56
C SER A 24 7.30 -33.21 0.45
N GLY A 25 8.04 -33.16 1.54
CA GLY A 25 9.30 -32.46 1.60
C GLY A 25 10.35 -33.14 2.47
N ARG A 26 11.60 -32.81 2.18
CA ARG A 26 12.75 -33.09 3.04
C ARG A 26 13.57 -31.82 3.14
N VAL A 27 13.81 -31.35 4.35
CA VAL A 27 14.70 -30.22 4.60
C VAL A 27 15.94 -30.69 5.38
N ARG A 28 17.11 -30.27 4.88
CA ARG A 28 18.39 -30.43 5.56
C ARG A 28 18.94 -29.05 5.85
N ILE A 29 19.18 -28.77 7.14
CA ILE A 29 19.62 -27.47 7.62
C ILE A 29 21.00 -27.66 8.27
N ASP A 30 22.02 -27.01 7.73
CA ASP A 30 23.31 -26.91 8.39
C ASP A 30 23.19 -25.88 9.52
N ILE A 31 23.52 -26.27 10.73
CA ILE A 31 23.31 -25.50 11.96
C ILE A 31 24.62 -25.42 12.75
N ARG A 32 24.92 -24.23 13.29
CA ARG A 32 25.96 -24.01 14.28
C ARG A 32 25.33 -23.89 15.66
N PHE A 33 25.86 -24.67 16.58
CA PHE A 33 25.55 -24.59 18.01
C PHE A 33 26.70 -23.88 18.73
N ASP A 34 26.42 -22.75 19.37
CA ASP A 34 27.40 -21.94 20.09
C ASP A 34 27.47 -22.33 21.59
N ALA A 35 26.51 -23.11 22.08
CA ALA A 35 26.45 -23.65 23.42
C ALA A 35 26.10 -25.15 23.43
N ALA A 36 26.47 -25.86 24.51
CA ALA A 36 26.08 -27.25 24.69
C ALA A 36 24.60 -27.38 24.98
N THR A 37 23.85 -28.17 24.21
CA THR A 37 22.40 -28.28 24.30
C THR A 37 21.89 -29.71 24.16
N ASP A 38 20.71 -29.98 24.73
CA ASP A 38 19.90 -31.18 24.54
C ASP A 38 18.64 -30.94 23.68
N GLY A 39 18.50 -29.73 23.12
CA GLY A 39 17.39 -29.35 22.23
C GLY A 39 17.45 -27.90 21.87
N PHE A 40 16.68 -27.51 20.85
CA PHE A 40 16.61 -26.16 20.33
C PHE A 40 15.22 -25.89 19.71
N TRP A 41 15.01 -24.66 19.29
CA TRP A 41 13.74 -24.23 18.75
C TRP A 41 13.87 -23.92 17.25
N ILE A 42 12.84 -24.28 16.49
CA ILE A 42 12.62 -23.92 15.10
C ILE A 42 11.15 -23.56 14.90
N HIS A 43 10.75 -23.28 13.67
CA HIS A 43 9.35 -23.10 13.29
C HIS A 43 8.89 -24.22 12.36
N GLY A 44 7.59 -24.56 12.43
CA GLY A 44 6.86 -25.47 11.54
C GLY A 44 5.41 -25.55 11.97
N ARG A 45 4.49 -25.38 11.02
CA ARG A 45 3.05 -25.28 11.30
C ARG A 45 2.26 -26.23 10.42
N GLY A 46 1.47 -27.12 11.04
CA GLY A 46 0.58 -28.01 10.28
C GLY A 46 1.29 -29.03 9.39
N LEU A 47 2.54 -29.39 9.72
CA LEU A 47 3.34 -30.38 8.99
C LEU A 47 3.33 -31.71 9.72
N ASP A 48 3.07 -32.79 8.97
CA ASP A 48 3.19 -34.18 9.45
C ASP A 48 4.63 -34.66 9.27
N VAL A 49 5.39 -34.75 10.38
CA VAL A 49 6.83 -35.10 10.36
C VAL A 49 7.00 -36.59 10.48
N ASP A 50 7.57 -37.23 9.44
CA ASP A 50 7.86 -38.67 9.41
C ASP A 50 9.13 -39.02 10.17
N LYS A 51 10.17 -38.18 10.04
CA LYS A 51 11.50 -38.45 10.59
C LYS A 51 12.24 -37.16 10.89
N VAL A 52 12.93 -37.13 12.03
CA VAL A 52 13.87 -36.06 12.36
C VAL A 52 15.18 -36.68 12.92
N GLN A 53 16.30 -36.20 12.42
CA GLN A 53 17.63 -36.63 12.83
C GLN A 53 18.61 -35.45 12.82
N LEU A 54 19.58 -35.48 13.73
CA LEU A 54 20.73 -34.56 13.74
C LEU A 54 22.01 -35.33 13.43
N HIS A 55 22.72 -34.89 12.41
CA HIS A 55 24.02 -35.45 12.02
C HIS A 55 25.14 -34.53 12.50
N ALA A 56 25.99 -35.00 13.39
CA ALA A 56 27.09 -34.26 13.98
C ALA A 56 28.39 -35.04 13.76
N GLY A 57 29.19 -34.66 12.75
CA GLY A 57 30.29 -35.47 12.22
C GLY A 57 29.73 -36.82 11.72
N ASP A 58 30.37 -37.92 12.13
CA ASP A 58 29.93 -39.28 11.78
C ASP A 58 28.77 -39.80 12.65
N ALA A 59 28.34 -39.05 13.65
CA ALA A 59 27.29 -39.45 14.58
C ALA A 59 25.90 -39.02 14.09
N SER A 60 24.96 -39.96 14.04
CA SER A 60 23.54 -39.68 13.87
C SER A 60 22.87 -39.71 15.25
N ILE A 61 22.18 -38.62 15.62
CA ILE A 61 21.50 -38.42 16.88
C ILE A 61 20.00 -38.36 16.59
N GLY A 62 19.24 -39.27 17.19
CA GLY A 62 17.76 -39.22 17.12
C GLY A 62 17.25 -37.95 17.76
N ALA A 63 16.23 -37.40 17.19
CA ALA A 63 15.55 -36.22 17.69
C ALA A 63 14.02 -36.39 17.64
N THR A 64 13.30 -35.61 18.42
CA THR A 64 11.84 -35.53 18.38
C THR A 64 11.42 -34.12 17.95
N TYR A 65 10.37 -34.05 17.17
CA TYR A 65 9.73 -32.82 16.70
C TYR A 65 8.43 -32.62 17.46
N GLN A 66 8.29 -31.51 18.15
CA GLN A 66 7.08 -31.20 18.92
C GLN A 66 6.68 -29.74 18.68
N GLN A 67 5.56 -29.54 17.98
CA GLN A 67 4.95 -28.23 17.85
C GLN A 67 4.39 -27.81 19.21
N ALA A 68 4.87 -26.68 19.74
CA ALA A 68 4.55 -26.17 21.06
C ALA A 68 3.40 -25.16 21.04
N THR A 69 3.23 -24.41 19.94
CA THR A 69 2.22 -23.37 19.79
C THR A 69 1.46 -23.52 18.48
N SER A 70 0.27 -22.93 18.40
CA SER A 70 -0.56 -22.96 17.18
C SER A 70 0.04 -22.19 16.00
N ASP A 71 0.85 -21.15 16.29
CA ASP A 71 1.58 -20.33 15.31
C ASP A 71 2.87 -20.99 14.79
N GLY A 72 3.18 -22.21 15.28
CA GLY A 72 4.21 -23.05 14.70
C GLY A 72 5.59 -22.96 15.37
N VAL A 73 5.69 -22.54 16.63
CA VAL A 73 6.93 -22.73 17.39
C VAL A 73 7.11 -24.22 17.70
N VAL A 74 8.28 -24.77 17.38
CA VAL A 74 8.59 -26.19 17.48
C VAL A 74 9.83 -26.41 18.32
N ARG A 75 9.76 -27.37 19.27
CA ARG A 75 10.94 -27.86 19.99
C ARG A 75 11.51 -29.10 19.30
N ILE A 76 12.80 -29.04 18.97
CA ILE A 76 13.59 -30.20 18.61
C ILE A 76 14.30 -30.67 19.88
N ALA A 77 13.94 -31.84 20.42
CA ALA A 77 14.61 -32.44 21.55
C ALA A 77 15.53 -33.55 21.08
N LEU A 78 16.81 -33.52 21.53
CA LEU A 78 17.86 -34.46 21.10
C LEU A 78 17.92 -35.65 22.06
N ALA A 79 18.15 -36.84 21.55
CA ALA A 79 18.29 -38.05 22.37
C ALA A 79 19.52 -38.00 23.30
N ARG A 80 20.48 -37.11 23.03
CA ARG A 80 21.64 -36.84 23.88
C ARG A 80 22.10 -35.40 23.72
N ARG A 81 22.73 -34.85 24.74
CA ARG A 81 23.35 -33.51 24.70
C ARG A 81 24.52 -33.48 23.72
N ILE A 82 24.65 -32.39 22.98
CA ILE A 82 25.76 -32.12 22.07
C ILE A 82 26.59 -30.93 22.58
N ALA A 83 27.87 -30.92 22.27
CA ALA A 83 28.80 -29.82 22.55
C ALA A 83 28.66 -28.75 21.42
N PRO A 84 29.17 -27.52 21.63
CA PRO A 84 29.26 -26.51 20.55
C PRO A 84 29.97 -27.08 19.31
N GLN A 85 29.28 -27.06 18.17
CA GLN A 85 29.77 -27.56 16.88
C GLN A 85 28.81 -27.22 15.75
N THR A 86 29.22 -27.51 14.52
CA THR A 86 28.31 -27.58 13.37
C THR A 86 27.69 -28.98 13.28
N ALA A 87 26.43 -29.03 12.89
CA ALA A 87 25.66 -30.24 12.63
C ALA A 87 24.62 -30.00 11.55
N GLN A 88 24.07 -31.08 10.96
CA GLN A 88 23.01 -31.02 9.98
C GLN A 88 21.74 -31.63 10.55
N LEU A 89 20.66 -30.82 10.61
CA LEU A 89 19.32 -31.28 10.94
C LEU A 89 18.64 -31.77 9.66
N ASP A 90 18.08 -32.98 9.70
CA ASP A 90 17.42 -33.65 8.57
C ASP A 90 15.97 -33.98 8.98
N ILE A 91 15.00 -33.41 8.29
CA ILE A 91 13.57 -33.61 8.55
C ILE A 91 12.87 -34.02 7.26
N SER A 92 12.14 -35.14 7.29
CA SER A 92 11.20 -35.57 6.23
C SER A 92 9.78 -35.39 6.72
N TYR A 93 8.91 -34.85 5.87
CA TYR A 93 7.58 -34.45 6.26
C TYR A 93 6.61 -34.42 5.09
N HIS A 94 5.31 -34.32 5.42
CA HIS A 94 4.21 -34.06 4.51
C HIS A 94 3.47 -32.78 4.93
N GLY A 95 2.90 -32.08 3.95
CA GLY A 95 2.08 -30.90 4.17
C GLY A 95 0.89 -30.83 3.22
N SER A 96 -0.11 -30.04 3.53
CA SER A 96 -1.24 -29.76 2.67
C SER A 96 -1.09 -28.41 2.01
N PHE A 97 -1.47 -28.29 0.72
CA PHE A 97 -1.57 -26.97 0.10
C PHE A 97 -2.64 -26.14 0.78
N SER A 98 -2.33 -24.87 1.02
CA SER A 98 -3.33 -23.91 1.47
C SER A 98 -4.42 -23.73 0.41
N ARG A 99 -5.66 -23.50 0.85
CA ARG A 99 -6.79 -23.08 0.01
C ARG A 99 -6.98 -21.57 0.00
N LEU A 100 -6.24 -20.87 0.87
CA LEU A 100 -6.12 -19.42 0.90
C LEU A 100 -4.86 -19.01 0.14
N LEU A 101 -4.76 -17.76 -0.26
CA LEU A 101 -3.59 -17.22 -0.99
C LEU A 101 -2.44 -16.90 -0.03
N GLU A 102 -2.08 -17.84 0.84
CA GLU A 102 -1.06 -17.71 1.88
C GLU A 102 -0.27 -19.03 2.02
N GLY A 103 1.00 -18.93 2.38
CA GLY A 103 1.90 -20.07 2.51
C GLY A 103 2.20 -20.72 1.15
N LEU A 104 2.21 -22.06 1.12
CA LEU A 104 2.25 -22.82 -0.11
C LEU A 104 0.81 -23.17 -0.52
N PHE A 105 0.30 -22.51 -1.54
CA PHE A 105 -1.08 -22.61 -1.96
C PHE A 105 -1.23 -23.09 -3.40
N ARG A 106 -2.44 -23.50 -3.78
CA ARG A 106 -2.77 -23.94 -5.13
C ARG A 106 -4.03 -23.24 -5.66
N VAL A 107 -4.04 -23.00 -6.97
CA VAL A 107 -5.14 -22.34 -7.69
C VAL A 107 -5.50 -23.15 -8.91
N GLU A 108 -6.79 -23.26 -9.21
CA GLU A 108 -7.31 -23.84 -10.44
C GLU A 108 -7.79 -22.75 -11.39
N VAL A 109 -7.29 -22.76 -12.62
CA VAL A 109 -7.69 -21.84 -13.68
C VAL A 109 -8.05 -22.66 -14.92
N ALA A 110 -9.27 -22.54 -15.40
CA ALA A 110 -9.74 -23.24 -16.61
C ALA A 110 -9.46 -24.77 -16.59
N GLY A 111 -9.58 -25.40 -15.42
CA GLY A 111 -9.33 -26.84 -15.25
C GLY A 111 -7.86 -27.23 -15.12
N LEU A 112 -6.94 -26.27 -15.08
CA LEU A 112 -5.51 -26.48 -14.88
C LEU A 112 -5.10 -26.00 -13.50
N TRP A 113 -4.24 -26.80 -12.82
CA TRP A 113 -3.79 -26.53 -11.47
C TRP A 113 -2.38 -25.94 -11.44
N TYR A 114 -2.20 -24.96 -10.57
CA TYR A 114 -0.95 -24.24 -10.31
C TYR A 114 -0.68 -24.23 -8.82
N ALA A 115 0.59 -24.21 -8.43
CA ALA A 115 1.04 -23.98 -7.05
C ALA A 115 1.99 -22.79 -7.01
N PHE A 116 1.82 -21.94 -6.00
CA PHE A 116 2.60 -20.73 -5.75
C PHE A 116 2.91 -20.60 -4.26
N THR A 117 3.82 -19.68 -3.94
CA THR A 117 4.18 -19.33 -2.56
C THR A 117 3.82 -17.88 -2.24
N GLN A 118 3.37 -17.66 -1.01
CA GLN A 118 3.28 -16.35 -0.35
C GLN A 118 3.71 -16.55 1.10
N PHE A 119 4.99 -16.30 1.40
CA PHE A 119 5.57 -16.65 2.69
C PHE A 119 5.67 -15.49 3.68
N GLU A 120 5.61 -14.27 3.22
CA GLU A 120 5.55 -13.12 4.11
C GLU A 120 4.18 -13.03 4.80
N PRO A 121 4.15 -12.75 6.13
CA PRO A 121 5.34 -12.51 6.96
C PRO A 121 5.95 -13.77 7.58
N ILE A 122 5.19 -14.82 7.90
CA ILE A 122 5.67 -15.99 8.66
C ILE A 122 5.06 -17.31 8.16
N ASP A 123 4.76 -17.41 6.89
CA ASP A 123 4.05 -18.55 6.33
C ASP A 123 4.96 -19.61 5.68
N ALA A 124 6.29 -19.34 5.59
CA ALA A 124 7.26 -20.34 5.18
C ALA A 124 7.21 -21.58 6.07
N ARG A 125 6.93 -21.41 7.37
CA ARG A 125 6.79 -22.50 8.35
C ARG A 125 5.63 -23.46 8.07
N GLY A 126 4.69 -23.09 7.21
CA GLY A 126 3.62 -23.97 6.70
C GLY A 126 4.06 -24.82 5.52
N ALA A 127 5.17 -24.47 4.86
CA ALA A 127 5.72 -25.17 3.70
C ALA A 127 6.92 -26.06 4.06
N PHE A 128 7.76 -25.63 4.99
CA PHE A 128 8.92 -26.41 5.47
C PHE A 128 9.33 -26.01 6.89
N PRO A 129 9.86 -26.95 7.71
CA PRO A 129 10.44 -26.61 9.01
C PRO A 129 11.73 -25.78 8.86
N GLY A 130 11.89 -24.73 9.70
CA GLY A 130 13.08 -23.88 9.60
C GLY A 130 13.15 -22.77 10.66
N PHE A 131 14.13 -21.89 10.52
CA PHE A 131 14.32 -20.69 11.35
C PHE A 131 13.63 -19.52 10.68
N ASP A 132 12.31 -19.42 10.86
CA ASP A 132 11.43 -18.47 10.15
C ASP A 132 11.36 -17.12 10.87
N GLU A 133 12.51 -16.42 10.88
CA GLU A 133 12.70 -15.04 11.36
C GLU A 133 13.58 -14.26 10.37
N PRO A 134 13.30 -12.98 10.08
CA PRO A 134 14.01 -12.22 9.05
C PRO A 134 15.53 -12.13 9.22
N ARG A 135 16.01 -12.13 10.47
CA ARG A 135 17.46 -12.06 10.77
C ARG A 135 18.28 -13.27 10.31
N PHE A 136 17.64 -14.41 10.08
CA PHE A 136 18.31 -15.62 9.66
C PHE A 136 18.43 -15.68 8.13
N LYS A 137 19.39 -14.95 7.60
CA LYS A 137 19.70 -14.98 6.17
C LYS A 137 20.67 -16.11 5.86
N THR A 138 20.22 -17.04 5.02
CA THR A 138 20.99 -18.23 4.64
C THR A 138 20.83 -18.53 3.15
N PRO A 139 21.80 -19.18 2.49
CA PRO A 139 21.60 -19.71 1.15
C PRO A 139 20.63 -20.91 1.18
N PHE A 140 19.76 -20.96 0.16
CA PHE A 140 18.84 -22.07 -0.11
C PHE A 140 19.21 -22.76 -1.41
N THR A 141 19.40 -24.07 -1.38
CA THR A 141 19.44 -24.93 -2.57
C THR A 141 18.13 -25.69 -2.64
N LEU A 142 17.30 -25.37 -3.65
CA LEU A 142 15.98 -25.94 -3.83
C LEU A 142 15.98 -27.01 -4.93
N SER A 143 15.30 -28.12 -4.67
CA SER A 143 15.04 -29.18 -5.64
C SER A 143 13.55 -29.51 -5.65
N ILE A 144 12.91 -29.49 -6.82
CA ILE A 144 11.47 -29.72 -6.95
C ILE A 144 11.22 -30.87 -7.92
N VAL A 145 10.52 -31.91 -7.44
CA VAL A 145 9.95 -32.97 -8.28
C VAL A 145 8.51 -32.60 -8.66
N ALA A 146 8.23 -32.55 -9.95
CA ALA A 146 6.96 -32.10 -10.51
C ALA A 146 6.56 -32.92 -11.76
N PRO A 147 5.32 -32.80 -12.27
CA PRO A 147 4.92 -33.38 -13.54
C PRO A 147 5.87 -32.95 -14.67
N LYS A 148 6.22 -33.85 -15.59
CA LYS A 148 7.17 -33.56 -16.66
C LYS A 148 6.79 -32.34 -17.50
N ALA A 149 5.49 -32.15 -17.74
CA ALA A 149 4.94 -31.04 -18.54
C ALA A 149 4.88 -29.71 -17.80
N ALA A 150 4.97 -29.70 -16.44
CA ALA A 150 4.86 -28.46 -15.68
C ALA A 150 6.09 -27.57 -15.86
N THR A 151 5.88 -26.27 -15.95
CA THR A 151 6.94 -25.26 -15.73
C THR A 151 7.22 -25.17 -14.24
N VAL A 152 8.51 -25.09 -13.88
CA VAL A 152 8.96 -24.92 -12.49
C VAL A 152 9.90 -23.72 -12.45
N ALA A 153 9.61 -22.75 -11.64
CA ALA A 153 10.43 -21.56 -11.40
C ALA A 153 10.69 -21.37 -9.90
N ALA A 154 11.84 -20.82 -9.53
CA ALA A 154 12.20 -20.47 -8.15
C ALA A 154 13.08 -19.22 -8.12
N ASN A 155 13.53 -18.77 -6.96
CA ASN A 155 14.39 -17.59 -6.78
C ASN A 155 15.63 -17.56 -7.69
N SER A 156 16.31 -18.70 -7.84
CA SER A 156 17.57 -18.82 -8.57
C SER A 156 17.41 -19.45 -9.95
N PRO A 157 18.43 -19.38 -10.84
CA PRO A 157 18.45 -20.11 -12.10
C PRO A 157 18.37 -21.62 -11.90
N ILE A 158 17.91 -22.32 -12.93
CA ILE A 158 17.94 -23.79 -12.96
C ILE A 158 19.38 -24.26 -13.18
N ALA A 159 19.88 -25.10 -12.28
CA ALA A 159 21.18 -25.75 -12.41
C ALA A 159 21.08 -27.05 -13.22
N GLU A 160 20.05 -27.88 -12.98
CA GLU A 160 19.89 -29.18 -13.60
C GLU A 160 18.41 -29.60 -13.72
N ILE A 161 18.08 -30.35 -14.76
CA ILE A 161 16.78 -30.99 -14.95
C ILE A 161 16.95 -32.46 -15.24
N ASP A 162 16.52 -33.32 -14.34
CA ASP A 162 16.51 -34.77 -14.51
C ASP A 162 15.11 -35.30 -14.86
N SER A 163 15.01 -36.07 -15.93
CA SER A 163 13.78 -36.83 -16.22
C SER A 163 13.74 -38.10 -15.40
N LEU A 164 12.70 -38.34 -14.63
CA LEU A 164 12.54 -39.51 -13.80
C LEU A 164 11.76 -40.62 -14.53
N PRO A 165 11.98 -41.92 -14.16
CA PRO A 165 11.35 -43.07 -14.86
C PRO A 165 9.82 -43.12 -14.75
N ASP A 166 9.26 -42.48 -13.71
CA ASP A 166 7.82 -42.44 -13.43
C ASP A 166 7.03 -41.38 -14.23
N GLY A 167 7.68 -40.69 -15.18
CA GLY A 167 7.06 -39.63 -15.97
C GLY A 167 7.06 -38.27 -15.29
N THR A 168 7.80 -38.11 -14.20
CA THR A 168 8.07 -36.83 -13.54
C THR A 168 9.41 -36.24 -13.94
N LYS A 169 9.74 -35.06 -13.46
CA LYS A 169 11.08 -34.46 -13.54
C LYS A 169 11.48 -33.88 -12.20
N ARG A 170 12.79 -33.91 -11.93
CA ARG A 170 13.39 -33.15 -10.85
C ARG A 170 14.08 -31.92 -11.45
N VAL A 171 13.79 -30.76 -10.88
CA VAL A 171 14.44 -29.48 -11.22
C VAL A 171 15.25 -29.03 -10.02
N LEU A 172 16.57 -28.98 -10.18
CA LEU A 172 17.52 -28.46 -9.19
C LEU A 172 17.86 -27.03 -9.55
N PHE A 173 17.83 -26.14 -8.56
CA PHE A 173 18.19 -24.74 -8.70
C PHE A 173 19.58 -24.45 -8.12
N GLU A 174 20.26 -23.42 -8.64
CA GLU A 174 21.46 -22.88 -8.04
C GLU A 174 21.17 -22.38 -6.63
N ALA A 175 22.18 -22.39 -5.75
CA ALA A 175 22.04 -21.84 -4.41
C ALA A 175 21.73 -20.33 -4.47
N THR A 176 20.79 -19.87 -3.67
CA THR A 176 20.50 -18.44 -3.55
C THR A 176 21.64 -17.70 -2.86
N PRO A 177 21.80 -16.38 -3.04
CA PRO A 177 22.42 -15.54 -2.03
C PRO A 177 21.73 -15.75 -0.67
N PRO A 178 22.33 -15.28 0.45
CA PRO A 178 21.66 -15.38 1.75
C PRO A 178 20.31 -14.65 1.78
N LEU A 179 19.23 -15.39 2.03
CA LEU A 179 17.86 -14.89 2.10
C LEU A 179 17.21 -15.30 3.44
N PRO A 180 16.31 -14.51 3.99
CA PRO A 180 15.36 -14.97 5.00
C PRO A 180 14.31 -15.90 4.38
N THR A 181 13.65 -16.69 5.20
CA THR A 181 12.66 -17.68 4.77
C THR A 181 11.47 -17.06 4.02
N TYR A 182 11.02 -15.87 4.42
CA TYR A 182 9.86 -15.21 3.82
C TYR A 182 10.08 -14.81 2.34
N LEU A 183 11.32 -14.68 1.88
CA LEU A 183 11.68 -14.37 0.49
C LEU A 183 11.91 -15.62 -0.40
N VAL A 184 11.81 -16.81 0.16
CA VAL A 184 11.89 -18.06 -0.62
C VAL A 184 10.62 -18.21 -1.43
N ALA A 185 10.76 -18.39 -2.75
CA ALA A 185 9.61 -18.47 -3.62
C ALA A 185 9.81 -19.49 -4.75
N PHE A 186 8.69 -20.10 -5.17
CA PHE A 186 8.62 -20.96 -6.33
C PHE A 186 7.20 -21.04 -6.91
N ALA A 187 7.12 -21.40 -8.20
CA ALA A 187 5.89 -21.60 -8.92
C ALA A 187 5.95 -22.90 -9.72
N VAL A 188 4.87 -23.69 -9.71
CA VAL A 188 4.75 -24.97 -10.42
C VAL A 188 3.40 -25.06 -11.12
N GLY A 189 3.37 -25.33 -12.40
CA GLY A 189 2.14 -25.51 -13.16
C GLY A 189 2.37 -25.42 -14.67
N PRO A 190 1.34 -25.51 -15.50
CA PRO A 190 1.42 -25.30 -16.93
C PRO A 190 1.51 -23.77 -17.25
N LEU A 191 2.56 -23.09 -16.73
CA LEU A 191 2.80 -21.68 -16.92
C LEU A 191 3.37 -21.40 -18.31
N ASP A 192 2.85 -20.37 -18.98
CA ASP A 192 3.49 -19.76 -20.13
C ASP A 192 4.71 -18.94 -19.69
N ILE A 193 5.75 -18.94 -20.49
CA ILE A 193 6.95 -18.13 -20.29
C ILE A 193 7.02 -17.09 -21.40
N ALA A 194 6.96 -15.81 -21.05
CA ALA A 194 7.21 -14.69 -21.94
C ALA A 194 8.66 -14.23 -21.78
N ASP A 195 9.41 -14.16 -22.87
CA ASP A 195 10.80 -13.68 -22.88
C ASP A 195 10.84 -12.14 -22.89
N GLY A 196 11.39 -11.55 -21.86
CA GLY A 196 11.63 -10.10 -21.71
C GLY A 196 13.05 -9.69 -22.10
N GLY A 197 13.87 -10.64 -22.60
CA GLY A 197 15.27 -10.39 -22.92
C GLY A 197 16.15 -10.28 -21.67
N LYS A 198 16.89 -9.20 -21.55
CA LYS A 198 17.83 -8.98 -20.43
C LYS A 198 17.68 -7.57 -19.85
N LEU A 199 17.97 -7.42 -18.57
CA LEU A 199 18.10 -6.13 -17.93
C LEU A 199 19.22 -5.31 -18.59
N LYS A 200 19.06 -4.00 -18.62
CA LYS A 200 20.06 -3.04 -19.12
C LYS A 200 20.84 -2.52 -17.90
N GLY A 201 22.14 -2.37 -18.03
CA GLY A 201 23.02 -1.82 -16.98
C GLY A 201 24.41 -1.55 -17.52
N ASP A 202 25.26 -0.84 -16.78
CA ASP A 202 26.65 -0.58 -17.13
C ASP A 202 27.57 -1.10 -15.99
N PRO A 203 28.39 -2.15 -16.26
CA PRO A 203 28.49 -2.93 -17.51
C PRO A 203 27.20 -3.71 -17.78
N PRO A 204 26.92 -4.07 -19.05
CA PRO A 204 25.66 -4.69 -19.43
C PRO A 204 25.44 -5.98 -18.64
N HIS A 205 24.44 -5.98 -17.77
CA HIS A 205 24.07 -7.15 -17.00
C HIS A 205 23.53 -8.22 -17.94
N GLN A 206 23.98 -9.45 -17.74
CA GLN A 206 23.45 -10.61 -18.44
C GLN A 206 22.24 -11.22 -17.69
N VAL A 207 21.56 -10.42 -16.83
CA VAL A 207 20.41 -10.86 -16.03
C VAL A 207 19.20 -11.09 -16.94
N PRO A 208 18.74 -12.35 -17.13
CA PRO A 208 17.56 -12.64 -17.93
C PRO A 208 16.30 -12.11 -17.23
N LEU A 209 15.38 -11.59 -18.04
CA LEU A 209 14.06 -11.12 -17.64
C LEU A 209 13.00 -11.99 -18.29
N ARG A 210 12.06 -12.52 -17.49
CA ARG A 210 10.95 -13.34 -17.98
C ARG A 210 9.65 -12.97 -17.28
N GLY A 211 8.52 -13.14 -18.00
CA GLY A 211 7.18 -13.15 -17.44
C GLY A 211 6.63 -14.57 -17.37
N LEU A 212 5.98 -14.94 -16.27
CA LEU A 212 5.33 -16.23 -16.10
C LEU A 212 3.84 -16.01 -15.76
N ALA A 213 2.94 -16.57 -16.57
CA ALA A 213 1.49 -16.47 -16.36
C ALA A 213 0.80 -17.80 -16.54
N ALA A 214 -0.47 -17.90 -16.13
CA ALA A 214 -1.31 -19.04 -16.43
C ALA A 214 -1.37 -19.30 -17.95
N HIS A 215 -1.59 -20.55 -18.33
CA HIS A 215 -1.59 -21.00 -19.72
C HIS A 215 -2.51 -20.14 -20.63
N GLY A 216 -1.97 -19.70 -21.74
CA GLY A 216 -2.64 -18.82 -22.72
C GLY A 216 -2.44 -17.32 -22.46
N ARG A 217 -1.92 -16.90 -21.31
CA ARG A 217 -1.83 -15.48 -20.91
C ARG A 217 -0.44 -14.85 -21.04
N GLY A 218 0.58 -15.62 -21.43
CA GLY A 218 1.94 -15.12 -21.60
C GLY A 218 2.07 -13.84 -22.44
N PRO A 219 1.38 -13.68 -23.61
CA PRO A 219 1.45 -12.47 -24.43
C PRO A 219 1.01 -11.18 -23.74
N GLU A 220 0.19 -11.27 -22.68
CA GLU A 220 -0.28 -10.07 -21.94
C GLU A 220 0.81 -9.39 -21.11
N PHE A 221 1.97 -10.02 -20.93
CA PHE A 221 3.14 -9.42 -20.28
C PHE A 221 3.87 -8.34 -21.11
N SER A 222 3.50 -8.14 -22.36
CA SER A 222 4.27 -7.30 -23.30
C SER A 222 4.59 -5.91 -22.77
N TYR A 223 3.64 -5.22 -22.15
CA TYR A 223 3.86 -3.89 -21.56
C TYR A 223 4.81 -3.93 -20.36
N ALA A 224 4.61 -4.85 -19.43
CA ALA A 224 5.42 -4.97 -18.21
C ALA A 224 6.89 -5.27 -18.58
N LEU A 225 7.12 -6.29 -19.41
CA LEU A 225 8.48 -6.68 -19.82
C LEU A 225 9.20 -5.59 -20.62
N ALA A 226 8.49 -4.83 -21.45
CA ALA A 226 9.07 -3.74 -22.21
C ALA A 226 9.60 -2.58 -21.35
N ASN A 227 8.97 -2.33 -20.21
CA ASN A 227 9.27 -1.19 -19.33
C ASN A 227 10.19 -1.54 -18.13
N THR A 228 10.23 -2.80 -17.70
CA THR A 228 11.05 -3.26 -16.57
C THR A 228 12.53 -2.88 -16.65
N PRO A 229 13.23 -3.05 -17.81
CA PRO A 229 14.67 -2.76 -17.88
C PRO A 229 15.02 -1.29 -17.66
N GLU A 230 14.12 -0.36 -17.98
CA GLU A 230 14.34 1.08 -17.78
C GLU A 230 14.16 1.44 -16.30
N ILE A 231 13.14 0.89 -15.65
CA ILE A 231 12.86 1.12 -14.22
C ILE A 231 14.00 0.55 -13.36
N VAL A 232 14.46 -0.67 -13.65
CA VAL A 232 15.62 -1.27 -12.95
C VAL A 232 16.87 -0.41 -13.14
N GLY A 233 17.16 0.07 -14.35
CA GLY A 233 18.32 0.94 -14.60
C GLY A 233 18.30 2.22 -13.78
N LEU A 234 17.14 2.84 -13.58
CA LEU A 234 16.99 4.03 -12.71
C LEU A 234 17.26 3.72 -11.23
N LEU A 235 16.86 2.54 -10.75
CA LEU A 235 17.16 2.08 -9.39
C LEU A 235 18.66 1.78 -9.23
N GLU A 236 19.30 1.09 -10.20
CA GLU A 236 20.74 0.84 -10.23
C GLU A 236 21.53 2.16 -10.17
N ASP A 237 21.12 3.15 -10.95
CA ASP A 237 21.75 4.48 -10.97
C ASP A 237 21.58 5.20 -9.62
N TYR A 238 20.39 5.14 -9.02
CA TYR A 238 20.14 5.77 -7.73
C TYR A 238 20.98 5.13 -6.62
N PHE A 239 21.00 3.80 -6.54
CA PHE A 239 21.73 3.04 -5.53
C PHE A 239 23.23 2.93 -5.81
N ALA A 240 23.68 3.18 -7.03
CA ALA A 240 25.04 2.92 -7.51
C ALA A 240 25.48 1.47 -7.25
N GLN A 241 24.54 0.54 -7.43
CA GLN A 241 24.74 -0.89 -7.30
C GLN A 241 23.95 -1.63 -8.38
N PRO A 242 24.51 -2.66 -9.00
CA PRO A 242 23.80 -3.48 -9.98
C PRO A 242 22.65 -4.26 -9.31
N TYR A 243 21.71 -4.72 -10.12
CA TYR A 243 20.65 -5.64 -9.68
C TYR A 243 21.27 -6.87 -8.97
N PRO A 244 20.84 -7.23 -7.74
CA PRO A 244 21.62 -8.12 -6.88
C PRO A 244 21.45 -9.63 -7.17
N PHE A 245 20.51 -10.04 -8.05
CA PHE A 245 20.19 -11.45 -8.29
C PHE A 245 20.52 -11.89 -9.72
N ALA A 246 20.68 -13.21 -9.92
CA ALA A 246 21.13 -13.79 -11.18
C ALA A 246 20.07 -13.80 -12.30
N LYS A 247 18.81 -13.60 -11.97
CA LYS A 247 17.67 -13.49 -12.91
C LYS A 247 16.58 -12.62 -12.31
N LEU A 248 15.61 -12.20 -13.14
CA LEU A 248 14.36 -11.55 -12.74
C LEU A 248 13.20 -12.23 -13.45
N ASP A 249 12.38 -12.94 -12.69
CA ASP A 249 11.11 -13.46 -13.14
C ASP A 249 9.97 -12.62 -12.55
N LEU A 250 9.02 -12.21 -13.38
CA LEU A 250 7.76 -11.58 -12.99
C LEU A 250 6.66 -12.62 -13.11
N VAL A 251 6.05 -12.99 -12.02
CA VAL A 251 5.03 -14.06 -11.99
C VAL A 251 3.66 -13.44 -11.75
N ALA A 252 2.76 -13.56 -12.73
CA ALA A 252 1.36 -13.19 -12.56
C ALA A 252 0.60 -14.35 -11.92
N VAL A 253 0.16 -14.15 -10.68
CA VAL A 253 -0.55 -15.15 -9.90
C VAL A 253 -2.04 -14.90 -9.98
N PRO A 254 -2.83 -15.89 -10.45
CA PRO A 254 -4.28 -15.77 -10.51
C PRO A 254 -4.89 -15.47 -9.14
N THR A 255 -5.81 -14.52 -9.11
CA THR A 255 -6.57 -14.12 -7.90
C THR A 255 -5.75 -13.53 -6.74
N GLN A 256 -4.42 -13.35 -6.86
CA GLN A 256 -3.61 -12.70 -5.86
C GLN A 256 -3.88 -11.19 -5.83
N GLN A 257 -3.83 -10.62 -4.62
CA GLN A 257 -3.81 -9.19 -4.36
C GLN A 257 -2.39 -8.67 -4.28
N GLY A 258 -2.19 -7.40 -4.65
CA GLY A 258 -0.89 -6.76 -4.49
C GLY A 258 0.24 -7.49 -5.21
N ALA A 259 1.40 -7.43 -4.61
CA ALA A 259 2.61 -8.10 -5.08
C ALA A 259 3.45 -8.60 -3.90
N MET A 260 4.53 -9.31 -4.20
CA MET A 260 5.51 -9.77 -3.22
C MET A 260 6.90 -9.80 -3.85
N GLU A 261 7.82 -9.15 -3.22
CA GLU A 261 9.19 -8.84 -3.67
C GLU A 261 10.15 -10.03 -3.72
N ASN A 262 9.70 -11.26 -3.68
CA ASN A 262 10.57 -12.45 -3.60
C ASN A 262 11.82 -12.30 -4.46
N ALA A 263 12.98 -12.55 -3.88
CA ALA A 263 14.28 -12.31 -4.50
C ALA A 263 14.43 -13.03 -5.86
N GLY A 264 14.59 -12.29 -6.93
CA GLY A 264 14.72 -12.81 -8.29
C GLY A 264 13.49 -13.48 -8.90
N LEU A 265 12.36 -13.53 -8.18
CA LEU A 265 11.07 -14.07 -8.63
C LEU A 265 9.94 -13.30 -7.96
N ILE A 266 9.60 -12.12 -8.47
CA ILE A 266 8.57 -11.25 -7.91
C ILE A 266 7.20 -11.77 -8.34
N THR A 267 6.28 -11.95 -7.39
CA THR A 267 4.90 -12.33 -7.67
C THR A 267 3.98 -11.12 -7.65
N TYR A 268 2.99 -11.11 -8.54
CA TYR A 268 2.00 -10.03 -8.68
C TYR A 268 0.61 -10.62 -8.90
N GLY A 269 -0.40 -9.93 -8.46
CA GLY A 269 -1.74 -10.17 -8.97
C GLY A 269 -1.80 -9.93 -10.49
N GLU A 270 -2.55 -10.75 -11.21
CA GLU A 270 -2.67 -10.65 -12.68
C GLU A 270 -3.05 -9.24 -13.16
N TYR A 271 -3.91 -8.53 -12.41
CA TYR A 271 -4.35 -7.17 -12.73
C TYR A 271 -3.20 -6.14 -12.75
N ALA A 272 -2.11 -6.42 -12.04
CA ALA A 272 -0.94 -5.53 -11.94
C ALA A 272 0.09 -5.74 -13.07
N MET A 273 0.01 -6.87 -13.80
CA MET A 273 1.03 -7.26 -14.81
C MET A 273 0.49 -7.59 -16.18
N LEU A 274 -0.74 -8.14 -16.28
CA LEU A 274 -1.27 -8.66 -17.54
C LEU A 274 -2.15 -7.63 -18.23
N PHE A 275 -1.57 -6.85 -19.12
CA PHE A 275 -2.26 -5.72 -19.79
C PHE A 275 -2.29 -5.82 -21.33
N GLY A 276 -1.42 -6.62 -21.93
CA GLY A 276 -1.12 -6.52 -23.35
C GLY A 276 -0.27 -5.29 -23.67
N GLU A 277 -0.34 -4.81 -24.91
CA GLU A 277 0.57 -3.76 -25.41
C GLU A 277 0.17 -2.34 -24.99
N ASN A 278 -1.12 -2.05 -24.85
CA ASN A 278 -1.64 -0.70 -24.67
C ASN A 278 -2.64 -0.62 -23.49
N PRO A 279 -2.16 -0.73 -22.23
CA PRO A 279 -3.05 -0.64 -21.07
C PRO A 279 -3.65 0.76 -20.91
N PRO A 280 -4.80 0.89 -20.24
CA PRO A 280 -5.35 2.18 -19.84
C PRO A 280 -4.38 2.98 -18.98
N LEU A 281 -4.44 4.31 -19.07
CA LEU A 281 -3.49 5.20 -18.38
C LEU A 281 -3.46 5.02 -16.87
N ASN A 282 -4.61 4.78 -16.23
CA ASN A 282 -4.68 4.50 -14.79
C ASN A 282 -3.95 3.20 -14.42
N GLN A 283 -4.06 2.15 -15.25
CA GLN A 283 -3.29 0.92 -15.07
C GLN A 283 -1.79 1.14 -15.28
N GLN A 284 -1.41 1.90 -16.31
CA GLN A 284 0.01 2.24 -16.53
C GLN A 284 0.63 2.92 -15.30
N ARG A 285 -0.11 3.81 -14.63
CA ARG A 285 0.36 4.51 -13.43
C ARG A 285 0.39 3.61 -12.20
N ALA A 286 -0.62 2.78 -12.00
CA ALA A 286 -0.63 1.79 -10.92
C ALA A 286 0.54 0.82 -11.10
N PHE A 287 0.67 0.20 -12.29
CA PHE A 287 1.82 -0.61 -12.64
C PHE A 287 3.15 0.08 -12.33
N ALA A 288 3.30 1.34 -12.74
CA ALA A 288 4.56 2.06 -12.54
C ALA A 288 4.95 2.17 -11.06
N ILE A 289 4.00 2.51 -10.19
CA ILE A 289 4.25 2.68 -8.75
C ILE A 289 4.48 1.33 -8.09
N ASP A 290 3.58 0.35 -8.33
CA ASP A 290 3.66 -0.97 -7.71
C ASP A 290 4.91 -1.73 -8.18
N HIS A 291 5.18 -1.71 -9.48
CA HIS A 291 6.34 -2.40 -10.03
C HIS A 291 7.67 -1.77 -9.59
N ALA A 292 7.77 -0.44 -9.54
CA ALA A 292 8.97 0.23 -9.03
C ALA A 292 9.16 -0.01 -7.51
N HIS A 293 8.09 -0.22 -6.75
CA HIS A 293 8.11 -0.61 -5.35
C HIS A 293 8.75 -1.99 -5.19
N GLU A 294 8.22 -3.01 -5.87
CA GLU A 294 8.74 -4.39 -5.81
C GLU A 294 10.19 -4.50 -6.29
N LEU A 295 10.54 -3.72 -7.32
CA LEU A 295 11.90 -3.67 -7.80
C LEU A 295 12.86 -2.99 -6.81
N ALA A 296 12.42 -1.96 -6.08
CA ALA A 296 13.24 -1.30 -5.06
C ALA A 296 13.56 -2.21 -3.89
N HIS A 297 12.64 -3.10 -3.53
CA HIS A 297 12.85 -4.14 -2.51
C HIS A 297 14.03 -5.05 -2.81
N GLN A 298 14.41 -5.25 -4.08
CA GLN A 298 15.55 -6.11 -4.39
C GLN A 298 16.85 -5.63 -3.72
N TRP A 299 16.94 -4.32 -3.39
CA TRP A 299 18.02 -3.75 -2.58
C TRP A 299 17.58 -3.55 -1.11
N PHE A 300 16.43 -2.87 -0.86
CA PHE A 300 15.87 -2.64 0.48
C PHE A 300 14.79 -3.66 0.81
N GLY A 301 15.11 -4.60 1.67
CA GLY A 301 14.33 -5.79 2.01
C GLY A 301 15.09 -7.07 1.67
N ASN A 302 15.62 -7.17 0.46
CA ASN A 302 16.24 -8.40 -0.03
C ASN A 302 17.77 -8.44 0.13
N SER A 303 18.49 -7.45 -0.45
CA SER A 303 19.94 -7.35 -0.24
C SER A 303 20.27 -6.97 1.21
N VAL A 304 19.58 -5.95 1.75
CA VAL A 304 19.65 -5.55 3.16
C VAL A 304 18.27 -5.75 3.78
N THR A 305 18.13 -6.60 4.78
CA THR A 305 16.88 -7.00 5.40
C THR A 305 16.79 -6.48 6.83
N MET A 306 15.61 -6.07 7.31
CA MET A 306 15.42 -5.77 8.73
C MET A 306 15.66 -7.01 9.59
N PRO A 307 16.22 -6.88 10.82
CA PRO A 307 16.46 -8.02 11.70
C PRO A 307 15.19 -8.58 12.35
N TRP A 308 14.16 -7.73 12.50
CA TRP A 308 12.85 -8.08 13.06
C TRP A 308 11.74 -7.20 12.51
N TRP A 309 10.52 -7.64 12.64
CA TRP A 309 9.33 -7.01 12.07
C TRP A 309 8.99 -5.62 12.64
N ASP A 310 9.56 -5.20 13.78
CA ASP A 310 9.42 -3.83 14.30
C ASP A 310 10.09 -2.78 13.39
N ASP A 311 11.05 -3.18 12.60
CA ASP A 311 11.70 -2.36 11.57
C ASP A 311 11.20 -2.63 10.13
N LEU A 312 10.02 -3.24 9.96
CA LEU A 312 9.38 -3.49 8.65
C LEU A 312 9.33 -2.24 7.76
N TRP A 313 9.19 -1.07 8.36
CA TRP A 313 9.16 0.19 7.62
C TRP A 313 10.44 0.49 6.82
N LEU A 314 11.58 -0.09 7.19
CA LEU A 314 12.82 0.01 6.41
C LEU A 314 12.69 -0.68 5.05
N ASN A 315 11.92 -1.75 4.96
CA ASN A 315 11.58 -2.36 3.68
C ASN A 315 10.51 -1.51 2.97
N GLU A 316 9.35 -1.38 3.57
CA GLU A 316 8.12 -0.90 2.95
C GLU A 316 8.10 0.61 2.67
N ALA A 317 8.47 1.41 3.68
CA ALA A 317 8.51 2.86 3.50
C ALA A 317 9.60 3.27 2.51
N PHE A 318 10.73 2.55 2.53
CA PHE A 318 11.82 2.85 1.61
C PHE A 318 11.46 2.47 0.18
N ALA A 319 10.87 1.30 -0.04
CA ALA A 319 10.39 0.89 -1.36
C ALA A 319 9.29 1.83 -1.86
N THR A 320 8.34 2.23 -1.00
CA THR A 320 7.31 3.23 -1.32
C THR A 320 7.94 4.57 -1.72
N PHE A 321 8.88 5.11 -0.93
CA PHE A 321 9.58 6.35 -1.26
C PHE A 321 10.31 6.24 -2.60
N MET A 322 11.02 5.14 -2.85
CA MET A 322 11.76 4.90 -4.08
C MET A 322 10.85 4.70 -5.28
N SER A 323 9.69 4.08 -5.12
CA SER A 323 8.75 3.90 -6.24
C SER A 323 8.32 5.24 -6.81
N TYR A 324 7.91 6.19 -5.97
CA TYR A 324 7.53 7.53 -6.42
C TYR A 324 8.71 8.30 -7.04
N LYS A 325 9.91 8.20 -6.47
CA LYS A 325 11.11 8.85 -7.02
C LYS A 325 11.48 8.28 -8.38
N THR A 326 11.49 6.98 -8.51
CA THR A 326 11.81 6.26 -9.75
C THR A 326 10.79 6.58 -10.85
N VAL A 327 9.50 6.53 -10.53
CA VAL A 327 8.42 6.87 -11.48
C VAL A 327 8.47 8.35 -11.87
N GLN A 328 8.80 9.27 -10.95
CA GLN A 328 9.00 10.68 -11.28
C GLN A 328 10.17 10.88 -12.26
N ALA A 329 11.24 10.12 -12.12
CA ALA A 329 12.38 10.16 -13.04
C ALA A 329 12.03 9.50 -14.39
N TRP A 330 11.31 8.38 -14.37
CA TRP A 330 10.94 7.62 -15.56
C TRP A 330 9.88 8.33 -16.41
N ARG A 331 8.80 8.76 -15.78
CA ARG A 331 7.64 9.41 -16.43
C ARG A 331 7.19 10.65 -15.64
N PRO A 332 7.86 11.80 -15.81
CA PRO A 332 7.51 13.03 -15.07
C PRO A 332 6.05 13.46 -15.25
N SER A 333 5.43 13.13 -16.41
CA SER A 333 4.01 13.39 -16.69
C SER A 333 3.05 12.66 -15.72
N TYR A 334 3.52 11.63 -15.01
CA TYR A 334 2.71 10.93 -14.01
C TYR A 334 2.63 11.67 -12.67
N ARG A 335 3.46 12.73 -12.48
CA ARG A 335 3.45 13.58 -11.29
C ARG A 335 3.58 12.77 -9.98
N ALA A 336 4.50 11.82 -9.99
CA ALA A 336 4.67 10.91 -8.86
C ALA A 336 5.13 11.62 -7.58
N SER A 337 5.89 12.72 -7.69
CA SER A 337 6.28 13.51 -6.51
C SER A 337 5.07 14.11 -5.78
N GLU A 338 4.09 14.62 -6.51
CA GLU A 338 2.84 15.12 -5.92
C GLU A 338 1.97 13.99 -5.37
N ALA A 339 1.99 12.82 -6.01
CA ALA A 339 1.29 11.64 -5.52
C ALA A 339 1.88 11.16 -4.18
N LEU A 340 3.21 11.22 -3.97
CA LEU A 340 3.85 10.93 -2.68
C LEU A 340 3.40 11.91 -1.60
N ILE A 341 3.34 13.21 -1.91
CA ILE A 341 2.83 14.23 -0.97
C ILE A 341 1.37 13.92 -0.63
N GLN A 342 0.52 13.63 -1.62
CA GLN A 342 -0.88 13.28 -1.38
C GLN A 342 -1.02 12.03 -0.50
N SER A 343 -0.19 11.00 -0.72
CA SER A 343 -0.15 9.79 0.12
C SER A 343 0.25 10.11 1.57
N SER A 344 1.24 11.00 1.75
CA SER A 344 1.68 11.46 3.07
C SER A 344 0.59 12.25 3.80
N LEU A 345 -0.14 13.13 3.10
CA LEU A 345 -1.26 13.90 3.66
C LEU A 345 -2.41 12.98 4.10
N ALA A 346 -2.72 11.95 3.30
CA ALA A 346 -3.71 10.93 3.68
C ALA A 346 -3.28 10.11 4.91
N ALA A 347 -1.98 9.80 5.02
CA ALA A 347 -1.43 9.13 6.20
C ALA A 347 -1.55 9.99 7.47
N MET A 348 -1.42 11.31 7.36
CA MET A 348 -1.61 12.24 8.48
C MET A 348 -3.03 12.18 9.06
N ASP A 349 -4.05 11.88 8.26
CA ASP A 349 -5.43 11.70 8.75
C ASP A 349 -5.56 10.44 9.62
N ALA A 350 -4.95 9.33 9.19
CA ALA A 350 -4.92 8.10 9.97
C ALA A 350 -4.06 8.23 11.24
N ASP A 351 -2.94 8.94 11.14
CA ASP A 351 -2.01 9.18 12.25
C ASP A 351 -2.56 10.18 13.29
N ALA A 352 -3.54 11.00 12.93
CA ALA A 352 -4.21 11.92 13.83
C ALA A 352 -5.16 11.22 14.84
N LEU A 353 -5.53 9.97 14.60
CA LEU A 353 -6.40 9.19 15.50
C LEU A 353 -5.73 8.97 16.87
N ALA A 354 -6.52 8.89 17.92
CA ALA A 354 -6.03 8.54 19.25
C ALA A 354 -5.47 7.10 19.27
N ASN A 355 -6.12 6.21 18.51
CA ASN A 355 -5.73 4.80 18.32
C ASN A 355 -4.72 4.58 17.17
N ALA A 356 -4.06 5.65 16.68
CA ALA A 356 -2.99 5.51 15.72
C ALA A 356 -1.77 4.82 16.34
N ARG A 357 -1.17 3.89 15.60
CA ARG A 357 0.10 3.28 16.00
C ARG A 357 1.30 4.15 15.63
N ARG A 358 2.44 3.87 16.24
CA ARG A 358 3.73 4.40 15.80
C ARG A 358 4.30 3.55 14.65
N ILE A 359 5.22 4.07 13.85
CA ILE A 359 5.86 3.33 12.77
C ILE A 359 6.57 2.11 13.33
N ARG A 360 7.48 2.32 14.30
CA ARG A 360 8.24 1.27 14.97
C ARG A 360 7.53 0.89 16.26
N GLU A 361 6.77 -0.19 16.23
CA GLU A 361 6.01 -0.72 17.38
C GLU A 361 6.58 -2.08 17.79
N PRO A 362 6.66 -2.41 19.11
CA PRO A 362 7.08 -3.74 19.52
C PRO A 362 6.20 -4.83 18.90
N ILE A 363 6.84 -5.84 18.33
CA ILE A 363 6.19 -6.99 17.72
C ILE A 363 6.43 -8.21 18.60
N GLU A 364 5.40 -8.65 19.31
CA GLU A 364 5.47 -9.76 20.27
C GLU A 364 4.70 -11.00 19.78
N ASN A 365 3.74 -10.82 18.88
CA ASN A 365 2.87 -11.88 18.37
C ASN A 365 2.46 -11.62 16.90
N PHE A 366 1.77 -12.60 16.29
CA PHE A 366 1.37 -12.55 14.90
C PHE A 366 0.42 -11.36 14.58
N ASN A 367 -0.53 -11.07 15.45
CA ASN A 367 -1.43 -9.93 15.23
C ASN A 367 -0.68 -8.59 15.16
N ASP A 368 0.42 -8.45 15.91
CA ASP A 368 1.25 -7.24 15.86
C ASP A 368 1.92 -7.12 14.49
N ILE A 369 2.39 -8.24 13.91
CA ILE A 369 2.99 -8.26 12.57
C ILE A 369 1.94 -7.84 11.53
N THR A 370 0.76 -8.45 11.54
CA THR A 370 -0.34 -8.12 10.61
C THR A 370 -0.72 -6.63 10.68
N ASN A 371 -0.77 -6.07 11.90
CA ASN A 371 -1.05 -4.65 12.12
C ASN A 371 0.06 -3.72 11.61
N ALA A 372 1.26 -4.22 11.33
CA ALA A 372 2.37 -3.42 10.82
C ALA A 372 2.24 -3.13 9.31
N PHE A 373 1.45 -3.90 8.56
CA PHE A 373 1.20 -3.69 7.13
C PHE A 373 0.05 -2.70 6.90
N ASP A 374 0.28 -1.43 7.17
CA ASP A 374 -0.73 -0.37 7.01
C ASP A 374 -0.13 0.96 6.50
N GLY A 375 -0.98 1.95 6.22
CA GLY A 375 -0.56 3.27 5.75
C GLY A 375 0.43 4.01 6.66
N ILE A 376 0.60 3.59 7.93
CA ILE A 376 1.62 4.17 8.82
C ILE A 376 3.01 3.64 8.44
N THR A 377 3.16 2.36 8.19
CA THR A 377 4.43 1.81 7.70
C THR A 377 4.78 2.36 6.32
N TYR A 378 3.87 2.27 5.36
CA TYR A 378 4.11 2.63 3.96
C TYR A 378 4.14 4.16 3.75
N SER A 379 3.02 4.84 3.97
CA SER A 379 2.81 6.23 3.55
C SER A 379 3.38 7.26 4.53
N LYS A 380 3.20 7.08 5.87
CA LYS A 380 3.86 7.93 6.86
C LYS A 380 5.37 7.73 6.80
N GLY A 381 5.84 6.47 6.75
CA GLY A 381 7.26 6.17 6.66
C GLY A 381 7.91 6.81 5.42
N ALA A 382 7.30 6.67 4.24
CA ALA A 382 7.78 7.31 3.01
C ALA A 382 7.73 8.85 3.09
N GLY A 383 6.69 9.41 3.74
CA GLY A 383 6.59 10.85 4.01
C GLY A 383 7.72 11.37 4.90
N VAL A 384 8.09 10.62 5.94
CA VAL A 384 9.24 10.96 6.82
C VAL A 384 10.56 10.89 6.03
N LEU A 385 10.76 9.87 5.20
CA LEU A 385 11.94 9.79 4.31
C LEU A 385 11.98 10.97 3.33
N ASN A 386 10.84 11.36 2.75
CA ASN A 386 10.72 12.52 1.85
C ASN A 386 11.04 13.84 2.58
N MET A 387 10.58 14.00 3.83
CA MET A 387 10.91 15.14 4.68
C MET A 387 12.41 15.19 4.97
N LEU A 388 13.03 14.07 5.34
CA LEU A 388 14.48 13.99 5.58
C LEU A 388 15.28 14.34 4.33
N ALA A 389 14.93 13.75 3.18
CA ALA A 389 15.59 14.05 1.91
C ALA A 389 15.46 15.54 1.53
N GLY A 390 14.31 16.17 1.84
CA GLY A 390 14.11 17.62 1.69
C GLY A 390 14.97 18.45 2.63
N PHE A 391 15.17 17.99 3.86
CA PHE A 391 15.92 18.71 4.89
C PHE A 391 17.44 18.65 4.69
N VAL A 392 17.99 17.43 4.42
CA VAL A 392 19.44 17.26 4.24
C VAL A 392 19.90 17.56 2.80
N GLY A 393 18.98 17.57 1.84
CA GLY A 393 19.24 17.68 0.41
C GLY A 393 19.30 16.32 -0.29
N GLU A 394 18.72 16.26 -1.49
CA GLU A 394 18.55 15.02 -2.27
C GLU A 394 19.85 14.24 -2.53
N SER A 395 20.93 14.92 -2.88
CA SER A 395 22.22 14.27 -3.14
C SER A 395 22.83 13.69 -1.88
N VAL A 396 22.78 14.41 -0.77
CA VAL A 396 23.31 13.99 0.53
C VAL A 396 22.52 12.78 1.04
N PHE A 397 21.19 12.82 0.96
CA PHE A 397 20.33 11.70 1.33
C PHE A 397 20.66 10.45 0.51
N ARG A 398 20.72 10.57 -0.82
CA ARG A 398 21.08 9.46 -1.73
C ARG A 398 22.45 8.87 -1.39
N ASP A 399 23.45 9.71 -1.13
CA ASP A 399 24.80 9.23 -0.82
C ASP A 399 24.84 8.50 0.52
N GLY A 400 24.06 8.93 1.53
CA GLY A 400 23.87 8.21 2.79
C GLY A 400 23.21 6.84 2.59
N VAL A 401 22.17 6.75 1.73
CA VAL A 401 21.54 5.51 1.32
C VAL A 401 22.54 4.56 0.67
N ARG A 402 23.38 5.06 -0.24
CA ARG A 402 24.46 4.26 -0.88
C ARG A 402 25.47 3.74 0.12
N VAL A 403 25.83 4.50 1.15
CA VAL A 403 26.70 4.04 2.24
C VAL A 403 26.05 2.92 3.00
N HIS A 404 24.78 3.07 3.39
CA HIS A 404 24.00 2.07 4.11
C HIS A 404 23.95 0.74 3.34
N LEU A 405 23.54 0.74 2.07
CA LEU A 405 23.45 -0.46 1.24
C LEU A 405 24.79 -1.17 1.06
N ARG A 406 25.88 -0.44 0.82
CA ARG A 406 27.21 -1.05 0.71
C ARG A 406 27.70 -1.68 1.99
N ARG A 407 27.39 -1.08 3.14
CA ARG A 407 27.85 -1.54 4.46
C ARG A 407 27.17 -2.82 4.89
N HIS A 408 25.88 -2.95 4.56
CA HIS A 408 25.04 -4.03 5.06
C HIS A 408 24.63 -5.05 3.97
N ALA A 409 25.21 -4.97 2.77
CA ALA A 409 24.88 -5.86 1.64
C ALA A 409 24.95 -7.35 2.03
N GLY A 410 23.91 -8.12 1.74
CA GLY A 410 23.78 -9.54 2.08
C GLY A 410 23.51 -9.82 3.57
N GLY A 411 23.40 -8.78 4.41
CA GLY A 411 23.14 -8.87 5.85
C GLY A 411 21.81 -8.27 6.27
N SER A 412 21.71 -7.98 7.57
CA SER A 412 20.57 -7.27 8.17
C SER A 412 21.04 -5.94 8.73
N ALA A 413 20.12 -4.96 8.72
CA ALA A 413 20.33 -3.64 9.31
C ALA A 413 19.03 -3.09 9.93
N ASP A 414 19.16 -2.41 11.05
CA ASP A 414 18.05 -1.77 11.73
C ASP A 414 17.97 -0.26 11.44
N MET A 415 16.99 0.42 12.06
CA MET A 415 16.81 1.86 11.95
C MET A 415 18.07 2.65 12.34
N HIS A 416 18.79 2.21 13.37
CA HIS A 416 19.97 2.93 13.86
C HIS A 416 21.14 2.89 12.86
N ASP A 417 21.26 1.79 12.11
CA ASP A 417 22.25 1.63 11.04
C ASP A 417 22.00 2.59 9.88
N LEU A 418 20.71 2.77 9.48
CA LEU A 418 20.31 3.74 8.45
C LEU A 418 20.59 5.17 8.92
N VAL A 419 20.16 5.51 10.14
CA VAL A 419 20.39 6.82 10.75
C VAL A 419 21.88 7.15 10.85
N ALA A 420 22.69 6.19 11.29
CA ALA A 420 24.15 6.37 11.38
C ALA A 420 24.77 6.66 10.00
N SER A 421 24.33 5.96 8.95
CA SER A 421 24.82 6.17 7.58
C SER A 421 24.42 7.55 7.04
N LEU A 422 23.19 8.00 7.30
CA LEU A 422 22.70 9.33 6.90
C LEU A 422 23.41 10.46 7.69
N ALA A 423 23.59 10.29 9.00
CA ALA A 423 24.30 11.26 9.85
C ALA A 423 25.78 11.40 9.46
N GLU A 424 26.46 10.30 9.14
CA GLU A 424 27.85 10.28 8.67
C GLU A 424 28.04 11.13 7.41
N VAL A 425 27.17 10.93 6.41
CA VAL A 425 27.30 11.62 5.12
C VAL A 425 26.85 13.08 5.19
N SER A 426 25.79 13.36 5.94
CA SER A 426 25.25 14.72 6.06
C SER A 426 26.01 15.62 7.05
N GLY A 427 26.74 15.02 8.01
CA GLY A 427 27.34 15.73 9.15
C GLY A 427 26.31 16.30 10.15
N ARG A 428 25.04 15.85 10.07
CA ARG A 428 23.93 16.35 10.89
C ARG A 428 23.56 15.36 11.98
N VAL A 429 23.86 15.70 13.21
CA VAL A 429 23.55 14.85 14.39
C VAL A 429 22.06 14.84 14.72
N GLU A 430 21.31 15.84 14.26
CA GLU A 430 19.87 16.01 14.51
C GLU A 430 19.02 14.91 13.86
N ILE A 431 19.53 14.22 12.82
CA ILE A 431 18.81 13.18 12.09
C ILE A 431 18.28 12.09 13.03
N ALA A 432 19.08 11.70 14.03
CA ALA A 432 18.68 10.68 14.99
C ALA A 432 17.43 11.09 15.79
N GLY A 433 17.43 12.33 16.32
CA GLY A 433 16.27 12.89 17.05
C GLY A 433 15.04 12.98 16.15
N ILE A 434 15.21 13.47 14.91
CA ILE A 434 14.12 13.57 13.93
C ILE A 434 13.52 12.18 13.66
N VAL A 435 14.32 11.21 13.24
CA VAL A 435 13.83 9.87 12.91
C VAL A 435 13.15 9.24 14.11
N ASN A 436 13.79 9.22 15.27
CA ASN A 436 13.23 8.62 16.49
C ASN A 436 11.88 9.24 16.87
N SER A 437 11.76 10.59 16.80
CA SER A 437 10.53 11.27 17.20
C SER A 437 9.34 10.93 16.28
N PHE A 438 9.56 10.65 15.01
CA PHE A 438 8.50 10.25 14.06
C PHE A 438 8.23 8.75 14.02
N THR A 439 9.22 7.91 14.29
CA THR A 439 9.07 6.45 14.25
C THR A 439 8.57 5.85 15.56
N GLU A 440 8.99 6.43 16.69
CA GLU A 440 8.67 5.92 18.04
C GLU A 440 7.38 6.54 18.63
N GLN A 441 6.75 7.48 17.90
CA GLN A 441 5.51 8.14 18.32
C GLN A 441 4.46 8.11 17.21
N SER A 442 3.19 7.97 17.60
CA SER A 442 2.02 8.21 16.74
C SER A 442 1.63 9.69 16.78
N GLY A 443 0.96 10.15 15.75
CA GLY A 443 0.42 11.49 15.65
C GLY A 443 1.16 12.37 14.65
N THR A 444 0.49 13.41 14.22
CA THR A 444 0.97 14.41 13.26
C THR A 444 1.26 15.71 13.99
N PRO A 445 2.46 16.32 13.85
CA PRO A 445 2.71 17.66 14.38
C PRO A 445 1.83 18.72 13.72
N LEU A 446 1.34 19.69 14.49
CA LEU A 446 0.77 20.95 14.03
C LEU A 446 1.72 22.08 14.42
N ILE A 447 2.19 22.83 13.45
CA ILE A 447 3.09 23.95 13.64
C ILE A 447 2.32 25.27 13.50
N ASP A 448 2.13 25.99 14.60
CA ASP A 448 1.61 27.34 14.58
C ASP A 448 2.75 28.32 14.24
N VAL A 449 2.52 29.15 13.24
CA VAL A 449 3.53 30.07 12.72
C VAL A 449 3.09 31.50 12.93
N HIS A 450 3.88 32.23 13.72
CA HIS A 450 3.68 33.66 13.95
C HIS A 450 4.89 34.45 13.46
N ILE A 451 4.68 35.62 12.87
CA ILE A 451 5.74 36.53 12.45
C ILE A 451 5.50 37.88 13.08
N ASP A 452 6.51 38.37 13.79
CA ASP A 452 6.59 39.75 14.24
C ASP A 452 7.43 40.60 13.27
N CYS A 453 6.80 41.62 12.73
CA CYS A 453 7.38 42.57 11.79
C CYS A 453 7.67 43.96 12.41
N GLY A 454 7.58 44.09 13.74
CA GLY A 454 7.79 45.36 14.46
C GLY A 454 9.25 45.78 14.53
N THR A 455 10.18 44.94 14.13
CA THR A 455 11.63 45.21 14.12
C THR A 455 12.16 45.28 12.69
N GLN A 456 13.38 45.83 12.50
CA GLN A 456 14.02 45.91 11.19
C GLN A 456 14.22 44.53 10.55
N ARG A 457 14.50 43.49 11.35
CA ARG A 457 14.53 42.11 10.93
C ARG A 457 13.30 41.40 11.51
N PRO A 458 12.42 40.80 10.65
CA PRO A 458 11.29 40.09 11.17
C PRO A 458 11.71 38.85 11.94
N THR A 459 11.03 38.56 13.05
CA THR A 459 11.21 37.34 13.81
C THR A 459 10.03 36.37 13.59
N MET A 460 10.34 35.07 13.48
CA MET A 460 9.38 34.03 13.37
C MET A 460 9.34 33.19 14.64
N THR A 461 8.15 33.01 15.19
CA THR A 461 7.90 32.09 16.29
C THR A 461 7.16 30.89 15.77
N LEU A 462 7.75 29.71 15.97
CA LEU A 462 7.12 28.42 15.73
C LEU A 462 6.69 27.80 17.06
N THR A 463 5.46 27.28 17.11
CA THR A 463 4.97 26.54 18.28
C THR A 463 4.41 25.20 17.80
N GLN A 464 4.81 24.08 18.41
CA GLN A 464 4.32 22.76 18.04
C GLN A 464 3.35 22.21 19.06
N GLN A 465 2.39 21.47 18.54
CA GLN A 465 1.48 20.60 19.28
C GLN A 465 1.05 19.43 18.40
N ARG A 466 0.36 18.43 18.94
CA ARG A 466 -0.25 17.40 18.12
C ARG A 466 -1.47 17.96 17.38
N TYR A 467 -1.57 17.69 16.07
CA TYR A 467 -2.79 17.93 15.31
C TYR A 467 -3.91 16.97 15.76
N LEU A 468 -5.07 17.54 16.08
CA LEU A 468 -6.23 16.77 16.54
C LEU A 468 -7.49 17.18 15.77
N PRO A 469 -8.21 16.21 15.17
CA PRO A 469 -9.57 16.42 14.70
C PRO A 469 -10.51 16.83 15.85
N VAL A 470 -11.52 17.60 15.57
CA VAL A 470 -12.55 17.97 16.56
C VAL A 470 -13.19 16.70 17.14
N GLY A 471 -13.27 16.62 18.47
CA GLY A 471 -13.79 15.46 19.19
C GLY A 471 -12.73 14.38 19.50
N SER A 472 -11.49 14.55 19.07
CA SER A 472 -10.41 13.61 19.43
C SER A 472 -10.13 13.62 20.94
N THR A 473 -9.86 12.44 21.48
CA THR A 473 -9.48 12.23 22.89
C THR A 473 -7.97 12.05 23.08
N ALA A 474 -7.19 12.20 22.00
CA ALA A 474 -5.76 12.01 22.04
C ALA A 474 -5.05 13.14 22.81
N ASP A 475 -3.87 12.82 23.35
CA ASP A 475 -3.02 13.81 24.03
C ASP A 475 -2.49 14.85 23.05
N ALA A 476 -2.79 16.14 23.30
CA ALA A 476 -2.35 17.27 22.50
C ALA A 476 -0.89 17.67 22.75
N GLN A 477 -0.28 17.24 23.85
CA GLN A 477 1.01 17.76 24.36
C GLN A 477 2.22 17.01 23.79
N ARG A 478 2.07 16.17 22.76
CA ARG A 478 3.20 15.48 22.14
C ARG A 478 4.11 16.44 21.40
N GLN A 479 5.38 16.12 21.41
CA GLN A 479 6.44 16.91 20.78
C GLN A 479 7.31 16.02 19.90
N TRP A 480 7.81 16.60 18.80
CA TRP A 480 8.72 15.98 17.85
C TRP A 480 9.94 16.87 17.62
N ASP A 481 11.00 16.31 17.09
CA ASP A 481 12.09 17.07 16.48
C ASP A 481 11.71 17.33 15.01
N VAL A 482 11.07 18.47 14.74
CA VAL A 482 10.50 18.76 13.42
C VAL A 482 11.45 19.62 12.59
N PRO A 483 11.95 19.11 11.43
CA PRO A 483 12.69 19.95 10.49
C PRO A 483 11.73 20.85 9.72
N VAL A 484 11.52 22.07 10.23
CA VAL A 484 10.64 23.07 9.59
C VAL A 484 11.45 23.89 8.59
N CYS A 485 11.12 23.72 7.31
CA CYS A 485 11.70 24.49 6.22
C CYS A 485 10.65 25.45 5.67
N VAL A 486 10.91 26.75 5.80
CA VAL A 486 10.01 27.80 5.33
C VAL A 486 10.53 28.42 4.03
N ARG A 487 9.62 28.84 3.18
CA ARG A 487 9.89 29.62 1.97
C ARG A 487 9.07 30.91 2.01
N PHE A 488 9.66 32.03 1.70
CA PHE A 488 8.97 33.32 1.81
C PHE A 488 9.45 34.30 0.74
N GLY A 489 8.55 35.21 0.37
CA GLY A 489 8.80 36.20 -0.66
C GLY A 489 8.99 37.61 -0.10
N ALA A 490 10.08 38.27 -0.51
CA ALA A 490 10.27 39.72 -0.43
C ALA A 490 9.98 40.38 -1.79
N VAL A 491 10.13 41.70 -1.92
CA VAL A 491 9.69 42.50 -3.08
C VAL A 491 10.18 41.93 -4.43
N ASP A 492 11.42 41.40 -4.50
CA ASP A 492 12.04 40.94 -5.75
C ASP A 492 12.77 39.59 -5.59
N ALA A 493 12.60 38.88 -4.46
CA ALA A 493 13.32 37.63 -4.19
C ALA A 493 12.49 36.62 -3.38
N THR A 494 12.80 35.35 -3.59
CA THR A 494 12.32 34.24 -2.77
C THR A 494 13.46 33.72 -1.92
N HIS A 495 13.21 33.49 -0.65
CA HIS A 495 14.18 33.00 0.33
C HIS A 495 13.70 31.73 0.99
N GLU A 496 14.64 30.96 1.54
CA GLU A 496 14.39 29.73 2.24
C GLU A 496 15.20 29.68 3.53
N GLN A 497 14.61 29.14 4.59
CA GLN A 497 15.30 28.91 5.86
C GLN A 497 14.76 27.64 6.51
N CYS A 498 15.65 26.79 7.05
CA CYS A 498 15.28 25.58 7.77
C CYS A 498 15.79 25.66 9.21
N VAL A 499 14.98 25.22 10.15
CA VAL A 499 15.32 25.02 11.56
C VAL A 499 14.82 23.67 12.02
N VAL A 500 15.41 23.09 13.08
CA VAL A 500 14.84 21.91 13.74
C VAL A 500 14.16 22.36 15.01
N LEU A 501 12.85 22.25 15.07
CA LEU A 501 12.03 22.59 16.23
C LEU A 501 12.02 21.42 17.20
N THR A 502 12.85 21.47 18.24
CA THR A 502 13.00 20.42 19.27
C THR A 502 12.31 20.77 20.59
N GLN A 503 11.80 22.00 20.70
CA GLN A 503 11.14 22.52 21.90
C GLN A 503 9.66 22.82 21.58
N PRO A 504 8.80 23.01 22.60
CA PRO A 504 7.41 23.42 22.38
C PRO A 504 7.27 24.69 21.56
N SER A 505 8.23 25.61 21.66
CA SER A 505 8.28 26.86 20.91
C SER A 505 9.73 27.28 20.64
N MET A 506 9.94 27.89 19.48
CA MET A 506 11.22 28.44 19.06
C MET A 506 11.00 29.79 18.38
N GLU A 507 11.86 30.77 18.69
CA GLU A 507 11.90 32.06 17.99
C GLU A 507 13.25 32.24 17.30
N PHE A 508 13.22 32.74 16.05
CA PHE A 508 14.42 33.03 15.27
C PHE A 508 14.15 34.15 14.27
N ALA A 509 15.21 34.87 13.91
CA ALA A 509 15.13 35.91 12.90
C ALA A 509 15.10 35.32 11.48
N LEU A 510 14.41 36.00 10.57
CA LEU A 510 14.51 35.71 9.14
C LEU A 510 15.72 36.46 8.58
N ASP A 511 16.81 35.72 8.33
CA ASP A 511 18.12 36.34 8.07
C ASP A 511 18.25 36.97 6.67
N ALA A 512 17.39 36.60 5.73
CA ALA A 512 17.56 36.97 4.32
C ALA A 512 16.79 38.23 3.90
N ILE A 513 15.98 38.82 4.77
CA ILE A 513 15.15 39.99 4.41
C ILE A 513 15.15 41.09 5.48
N ASP A 514 15.03 42.33 5.01
CA ASP A 514 14.68 43.50 5.82
C ASP A 514 13.17 43.77 5.61
N GLY A 515 12.42 43.83 6.72
CA GLY A 515 10.95 44.01 6.70
C GLY A 515 10.14 42.72 6.53
N CYS A 516 8.83 42.89 6.57
CA CYS A 516 7.89 41.77 6.58
C CYS A 516 7.81 41.06 5.23
N PRO A 517 7.81 39.70 5.19
CA PRO A 517 7.60 39.00 3.95
C PRO A 517 6.16 39.23 3.39
N ASN A 518 6.04 39.33 2.06
CA ASN A 518 4.79 39.52 1.39
C ASN A 518 3.91 38.26 1.48
N TRP A 519 4.53 37.09 1.45
CA TRP A 519 3.91 35.78 1.62
C TRP A 519 4.89 34.83 2.33
N LEU A 520 4.36 33.83 3.00
CA LEU A 520 5.11 32.80 3.71
C LEU A 520 4.48 31.43 3.50
N MET A 521 5.29 30.45 3.07
CA MET A 521 4.95 29.03 2.98
C MET A 521 5.69 28.26 4.07
N PRO A 522 4.99 27.76 5.12
CA PRO A 522 5.62 27.09 6.25
C PRO A 522 6.18 25.70 5.96
N ASN A 523 5.85 25.11 4.81
CA ASN A 523 6.27 23.75 4.44
C ASN A 523 6.82 23.78 3.01
N ARG A 524 8.13 24.06 2.88
CA ARG A 524 8.83 24.14 1.60
C ARG A 524 8.64 22.87 0.77
N GLY A 525 8.20 23.03 -0.47
CA GLY A 525 7.92 21.93 -1.39
C GLY A 525 6.77 21.02 -0.97
N GLY A 526 6.09 21.30 0.15
CA GLY A 526 5.04 20.43 0.71
C GLY A 526 5.58 19.11 1.28
N ARG A 527 6.88 19.01 1.57
CA ARG A 527 7.57 17.75 1.88
C ARG A 527 7.59 17.38 3.37
N GLY A 528 7.34 18.35 4.26
CA GLY A 528 7.36 18.12 5.70
C GLY A 528 6.17 17.24 6.13
N TYR A 529 6.41 16.23 6.97
CA TYR A 529 5.37 15.41 7.57
C TYR A 529 4.80 16.11 8.81
N TYR A 530 4.16 17.26 8.60
CA TYR A 530 3.48 18.08 9.60
C TYR A 530 2.43 18.98 8.94
N ARG A 531 1.39 19.34 9.69
CA ARG A 531 0.43 20.38 9.37
C ARG A 531 0.87 21.70 9.94
N TRP A 532 0.40 22.78 9.38
CA TRP A 532 0.76 24.11 9.82
C TRP A 532 -0.45 25.06 9.85
N ARG A 533 -0.35 26.12 10.61
CA ARG A 533 -1.39 27.14 10.74
C ARG A 533 -0.80 28.52 10.67
N LEU A 534 -1.42 29.40 9.88
CA LEU A 534 -1.20 30.83 9.79
C LEU A 534 -2.46 31.56 10.25
N ASP A 535 -2.31 32.83 10.64
CA ASP A 535 -3.49 33.71 10.77
C ASP A 535 -4.17 33.94 9.42
N ASP A 536 -5.47 34.29 9.44
CA ASP A 536 -6.28 34.45 8.24
C ASP A 536 -5.68 35.44 7.24
N THR A 537 -5.12 36.55 7.69
CA THR A 537 -4.51 37.57 6.82
C THR A 537 -3.33 37.02 6.04
N ARG A 538 -2.46 36.25 6.69
CA ARG A 538 -1.29 35.63 6.04
C ARG A 538 -1.70 34.46 5.14
N LEU A 539 -2.71 33.70 5.57
CA LEU A 539 -3.28 32.62 4.74
C LEU A 539 -3.93 33.17 3.46
N ASP A 540 -4.66 34.30 3.54
CA ASP A 540 -5.23 34.96 2.37
C ASP A 540 -4.15 35.48 1.41
N ARG A 541 -3.05 36.05 1.94
CA ARG A 541 -1.90 36.46 1.12
C ARG A 541 -1.22 35.27 0.44
N LEU A 542 -1.07 34.15 1.14
CA LEU A 542 -0.47 32.93 0.60
C LEU A 542 -1.34 32.33 -0.52
N THR A 543 -2.65 32.24 -0.31
CA THR A 543 -3.60 31.75 -1.34
C THR A 543 -3.66 32.68 -2.55
N ALA A 544 -3.53 33.97 -2.38
CA ALA A 544 -3.50 34.94 -3.49
C ALA A 544 -2.32 34.76 -4.44
N VAL A 545 -1.17 34.29 -3.93
CA VAL A 545 0.05 34.08 -4.72
C VAL A 545 0.28 32.62 -5.11
N MET A 546 -0.66 31.71 -4.82
CA MET A 546 -0.42 30.25 -4.92
C MET A 546 -0.01 29.79 -6.32
N HIS A 547 -0.54 30.39 -7.39
CA HIS A 547 -0.21 30.03 -8.76
C HIS A 547 0.99 30.76 -9.33
N SER A 548 1.42 31.86 -8.73
CA SER A 548 2.56 32.67 -9.19
C SER A 548 3.84 32.42 -8.43
N ALA A 549 3.75 31.96 -7.17
CA ALA A 549 4.90 31.82 -6.28
C ALA A 549 5.10 30.40 -5.71
N LEU A 550 4.03 29.60 -5.57
CA LEU A 550 4.11 28.30 -4.91
C LEU A 550 4.39 27.17 -5.88
N GLU A 551 5.18 26.20 -5.42
CA GLU A 551 5.43 24.93 -6.11
C GLU A 551 4.21 23.99 -6.03
N PRO A 552 4.08 22.99 -6.92
CA PRO A 552 2.94 22.06 -6.89
C PRO A 552 2.70 21.42 -5.51
N GLY A 553 3.73 20.91 -4.87
CA GLY A 553 3.63 20.30 -3.53
C GLY A 553 3.21 21.29 -2.45
N GLU A 554 3.64 22.55 -2.55
CA GLU A 554 3.21 23.61 -1.62
C GLU A 554 1.74 23.96 -1.78
N ARG A 555 1.24 23.97 -3.03
CA ARG A 555 -0.20 24.17 -3.28
C ARG A 555 -1.04 23.06 -2.67
N LEU A 556 -0.57 21.81 -2.73
CA LEU A 556 -1.22 20.67 -2.05
C LEU A 556 -1.23 20.86 -0.54
N SER A 557 -0.10 21.29 0.04
CA SER A 557 0.00 21.57 1.47
C SER A 557 -0.93 22.72 1.92
N VAL A 558 -1.14 23.75 1.08
CA VAL A 558 -2.14 24.80 1.33
C VAL A 558 -3.57 24.24 1.31
N ALA A 559 -3.89 23.41 0.31
CA ALA A 559 -5.21 22.81 0.20
C ALA A 559 -5.52 21.88 1.38
N ASP A 560 -4.56 21.05 1.80
CA ASP A 560 -4.66 20.23 3.02
C ASP A 560 -4.86 21.11 4.27
N GLY A 561 -4.08 22.18 4.41
CA GLY A 561 -4.20 23.12 5.55
C GLY A 561 -5.61 23.72 5.68
N LEU A 562 -6.27 24.04 4.56
CA LEU A 562 -7.66 24.51 4.56
C LEU A 562 -8.63 23.44 5.05
N VAL A 563 -8.50 22.22 4.55
CA VAL A 563 -9.33 21.07 4.96
C VAL A 563 -9.08 20.73 6.43
N ALA A 564 -7.81 20.60 6.81
CA ALA A 564 -7.39 20.24 8.16
C ALA A 564 -7.83 21.29 9.21
N GLY A 565 -7.86 22.58 8.83
CA GLY A 565 -8.34 23.64 9.69
C GLY A 565 -9.83 23.49 10.04
N VAL A 566 -10.66 23.05 9.07
CA VAL A 566 -12.09 22.72 9.32
C VAL A 566 -12.20 21.45 10.17
N VAL A 567 -11.47 20.40 9.81
CA VAL A 567 -11.51 19.10 10.53
C VAL A 567 -11.08 19.26 12.00
N ALA A 568 -10.14 20.17 12.29
CA ALA A 568 -9.74 20.50 13.66
C ALA A 568 -10.72 21.43 14.42
N GLY A 569 -11.80 21.88 13.78
CA GLY A 569 -12.76 22.80 14.39
C GLY A 569 -12.29 24.26 14.50
N GLY A 570 -11.13 24.58 13.93
CA GLY A 570 -10.50 25.91 14.04
C GLY A 570 -10.85 26.89 12.92
N ALA A 571 -11.45 26.45 11.83
CA ALA A 571 -11.77 27.29 10.69
C ALA A 571 -13.29 27.45 10.51
N ASN A 572 -13.73 28.62 10.04
CA ASN A 572 -15.12 28.87 9.68
C ASN A 572 -15.43 28.21 8.33
N LEU A 573 -16.61 27.58 8.19
CA LEU A 573 -16.98 26.85 6.99
C LEU A 573 -17.20 27.78 5.77
N ALA A 574 -17.76 28.97 5.97
CA ALA A 574 -17.95 29.95 4.89
C ALA A 574 -16.57 30.42 4.36
N ALA A 575 -15.62 30.73 5.26
CA ALA A 575 -14.26 31.12 4.89
C ALA A 575 -13.52 30.00 4.11
N PHE A 576 -13.74 28.74 4.48
CA PHE A 576 -13.24 27.60 3.69
C PHE A 576 -13.76 27.63 2.26
N PHE A 577 -15.09 27.74 2.06
CA PHE A 577 -15.69 27.77 0.73
C PHE A 577 -15.33 29.02 -0.09
N ASP A 578 -15.05 30.15 0.56
CA ASP A 578 -14.62 31.39 -0.10
C ASP A 578 -13.17 31.30 -0.59
N ARG A 579 -12.34 30.43 0.01
CA ARG A 579 -10.95 30.16 -0.39
C ARG A 579 -10.81 29.07 -1.47
N LEU A 580 -11.87 28.35 -1.84
CA LEU A 580 -11.81 27.31 -2.88
C LEU A 580 -11.58 27.86 -4.32
N PRO A 581 -12.18 28.98 -4.76
CA PRO A 581 -12.03 29.43 -6.15
C PRO A 581 -10.57 29.61 -6.63
N PRO A 582 -9.62 30.10 -5.83
CA PRO A 582 -8.21 30.10 -6.21
C PRO A 582 -7.66 28.70 -6.50
N LEU A 583 -7.97 27.68 -5.68
CA LEU A 583 -7.53 26.32 -5.87
C LEU A 583 -8.04 25.74 -7.20
N LEU A 584 -9.31 26.07 -7.54
CA LEU A 584 -10.01 25.53 -8.70
C LEU A 584 -9.65 26.22 -10.03
N LYS A 585 -8.81 27.25 -10.01
CA LYS A 585 -8.22 27.84 -11.22
C LYS A 585 -7.10 26.99 -11.83
N SER A 586 -6.65 25.99 -11.10
CA SER A 586 -5.64 25.04 -11.53
C SER A 586 -6.22 23.91 -12.40
N HIS A 587 -5.37 23.25 -13.17
CA HIS A 587 -5.67 21.97 -13.82
C HIS A 587 -4.92 20.81 -13.13
N GLU A 588 -4.40 21.04 -11.94
CA GLU A 588 -3.70 20.04 -11.15
C GLU A 588 -4.71 19.15 -10.43
N ARG A 589 -4.82 17.92 -10.88
CA ARG A 589 -5.83 16.96 -10.42
C ARG A 589 -5.86 16.80 -8.91
N PHE A 590 -4.70 16.63 -8.27
CA PHE A 590 -4.61 16.46 -6.82
C PHE A 590 -5.14 17.69 -6.07
N LEU A 591 -4.79 18.89 -6.56
CA LEU A 591 -5.25 20.15 -5.96
C LEU A 591 -6.77 20.30 -6.09
N LEU A 592 -7.33 20.00 -7.28
CA LEU A 592 -8.76 20.06 -7.54
C LEU A 592 -9.56 19.09 -6.67
N MET A 593 -8.98 17.89 -6.39
CA MET A 593 -9.69 16.85 -5.66
C MET A 593 -9.55 16.96 -4.14
N SER A 594 -8.58 17.72 -3.62
CA SER A 594 -8.30 17.85 -2.18
C SER A 594 -9.53 18.24 -1.33
N PRO A 595 -10.41 19.21 -1.71
CA PRO A 595 -11.58 19.58 -0.89
C PRO A 595 -12.77 18.62 -1.02
N VAL A 596 -12.77 17.70 -2.00
CA VAL A 596 -13.94 16.87 -2.33
C VAL A 596 -14.37 15.95 -1.18
N PRO A 597 -13.46 15.25 -0.47
CA PRO A 597 -13.86 14.37 0.64
C PRO A 597 -14.61 15.12 1.75
N LEU A 598 -14.10 16.28 2.19
CA LEU A 598 -14.78 17.10 3.20
C LEU A 598 -16.12 17.62 2.69
N TRP A 599 -16.17 18.08 1.43
CA TRP A 599 -17.44 18.56 0.83
C TRP A 599 -18.49 17.44 0.77
N ARG A 600 -18.08 16.21 0.40
CA ARG A 600 -18.94 15.03 0.40
C ARG A 600 -19.46 14.71 1.82
N ALA A 601 -18.60 14.77 2.83
CA ALA A 601 -18.98 14.57 4.24
C ALA A 601 -20.03 15.60 4.67
N ILE A 602 -19.87 16.87 4.31
CA ILE A 602 -20.86 17.94 4.56
C ILE A 602 -22.20 17.62 3.88
N GLN A 603 -22.18 17.27 2.59
CA GLN A 603 -23.40 16.93 1.84
C GLN A 603 -24.14 15.75 2.48
N THR A 604 -23.41 14.73 2.90
CA THR A 604 -23.99 13.48 3.38
C THR A 604 -24.52 13.59 4.79
N HIS A 605 -23.77 14.23 5.69
CA HIS A 605 -24.00 14.12 7.13
C HIS A 605 -24.56 15.40 7.78
N MET A 606 -24.50 16.56 7.09
CA MET A 606 -24.86 17.85 7.68
C MET A 606 -26.04 18.53 6.99
N LEU A 607 -26.43 18.10 5.78
CA LEU A 607 -27.45 18.75 4.96
C LEU A 607 -28.69 17.86 4.78
N ASP A 608 -29.86 18.49 4.81
CA ASP A 608 -31.11 17.89 4.31
C ASP A 608 -31.13 17.87 2.77
N GLU A 609 -32.24 17.44 2.15
CA GLU A 609 -32.31 17.32 0.68
C GLU A 609 -32.26 18.68 -0.02
N ALA A 610 -32.84 19.74 0.58
CA ALA A 610 -32.79 21.10 0.03
C ALA A 610 -31.37 21.66 0.05
N GLY A 611 -30.67 21.53 1.20
CA GLY A 611 -29.27 21.90 1.35
C GLY A 611 -28.34 21.07 0.46
N ARG A 612 -28.55 19.74 0.31
CA ARG A 612 -27.82 18.91 -0.65
C ARG A 612 -28.01 19.41 -2.09
N SER A 613 -29.25 19.76 -2.48
CA SER A 613 -29.51 20.29 -3.80
C SER A 613 -28.74 21.60 -4.07
N SER A 614 -28.76 22.54 -3.13
CA SER A 614 -28.01 23.80 -3.21
C SER A 614 -26.50 23.57 -3.25
N SER A 615 -25.98 22.65 -2.43
CA SER A 615 -24.58 22.28 -2.42
C SER A 615 -24.12 21.67 -3.75
N ARG A 616 -24.94 20.80 -4.35
CA ARG A 616 -24.70 20.23 -5.69
C ARG A 616 -24.67 21.32 -6.78
N ILE A 617 -25.56 22.32 -6.70
CA ILE A 617 -25.56 23.49 -7.62
C ILE A 617 -24.23 24.24 -7.48
N ARG A 618 -23.80 24.56 -6.26
CA ARG A 618 -22.52 25.24 -6.00
C ARG A 618 -21.32 24.42 -6.52
N MET A 619 -21.32 23.10 -6.31
CA MET A 619 -20.27 22.22 -6.83
C MET A 619 -20.20 22.26 -8.36
N ARG A 620 -21.35 22.16 -9.05
CA ARG A 620 -21.39 22.29 -10.52
C ARG A 620 -20.95 23.67 -10.99
N ALA A 621 -21.29 24.72 -10.27
CA ALA A 621 -20.87 26.09 -10.60
C ALA A 621 -19.36 26.29 -10.50
N LEU A 622 -18.69 25.60 -9.58
CA LEU A 622 -17.24 25.69 -9.40
C LEU A 622 -16.45 24.74 -10.31
N TYR A 623 -16.83 23.47 -10.40
CA TYR A 623 -16.08 22.45 -11.15
C TYR A 623 -16.47 22.38 -12.64
N GLY A 624 -17.70 22.74 -12.99
CA GLY A 624 -18.19 22.71 -14.38
C GLY A 624 -17.38 23.56 -15.34
N PRO A 625 -17.07 24.84 -15.01
CA PRO A 625 -16.21 25.68 -15.85
C PRO A 625 -14.82 25.10 -16.07
N VAL A 626 -14.23 24.43 -15.06
CA VAL A 626 -12.90 23.79 -15.16
C VAL A 626 -12.93 22.65 -16.19
N LEU A 627 -13.98 21.80 -16.13
CA LEU A 627 -14.17 20.73 -17.12
C LEU A 627 -14.44 21.30 -18.52
N ALA A 628 -15.21 22.36 -18.63
CA ALA A 628 -15.51 23.00 -19.90
C ALA A 628 -14.26 23.62 -20.53
N ASP A 629 -13.41 24.29 -19.74
CA ASP A 629 -12.15 24.85 -20.19
C ASP A 629 -11.17 23.76 -20.65
N LEU A 630 -11.03 22.68 -19.88
CA LEU A 630 -10.21 21.54 -20.24
C LEU A 630 -10.65 20.91 -21.58
N ARG A 631 -11.97 20.73 -21.76
CA ARG A 631 -12.53 20.21 -23.02
C ARG A 631 -12.32 21.17 -24.22
N LYS A 632 -12.41 22.47 -23.98
CA LYS A 632 -12.20 23.49 -25.02
C LYS A 632 -10.75 23.56 -25.48
N ARG A 633 -9.78 23.44 -24.57
CA ARG A 633 -8.34 23.38 -24.89
C ARG A 633 -7.95 22.09 -25.61
N GLY A 634 -8.73 21.06 -25.47
CA GLY A 634 -8.38 19.70 -25.84
C GLY A 634 -7.54 19.01 -24.78
N VAL A 635 -7.62 17.68 -24.75
CA VAL A 635 -6.83 16.83 -23.87
C VAL A 635 -5.48 16.57 -24.55
N VAL A 636 -4.43 17.24 -24.09
CA VAL A 636 -3.10 17.22 -24.71
C VAL A 636 -2.07 16.41 -23.95
N SER A 637 -2.38 16.03 -22.69
CA SER A 637 -1.50 15.25 -21.82
C SER A 637 -2.24 14.15 -21.07
N ASP A 638 -1.49 13.22 -20.53
CA ASP A 638 -2.03 12.18 -19.64
C ASP A 638 -2.66 12.76 -18.38
N GLU A 639 -2.05 13.79 -17.80
CA GLU A 639 -2.65 14.47 -16.63
C GLU A 639 -3.97 15.18 -16.99
N ASP A 640 -4.10 15.75 -18.20
CA ASP A 640 -5.38 16.31 -18.66
C ASP A 640 -6.48 15.24 -18.73
N ARG A 641 -6.14 14.02 -19.22
CA ARG A 641 -7.09 12.89 -19.26
C ARG A 641 -7.54 12.48 -17.86
N LEU A 642 -6.58 12.33 -16.93
CA LEU A 642 -6.89 11.97 -15.54
C LEU A 642 -7.67 13.06 -14.82
N THR A 643 -7.34 14.33 -15.09
CA THR A 643 -8.07 15.48 -14.55
C THR A 643 -9.49 15.51 -15.11
N GLN A 644 -9.68 15.28 -16.40
CA GLN A 644 -11.02 15.19 -17.01
C GLN A 644 -11.83 14.05 -16.39
N MET A 645 -11.23 12.87 -16.20
CA MET A 645 -11.89 11.73 -15.56
C MET A 645 -12.33 12.08 -14.13
N ALA A 646 -11.45 12.69 -13.33
CA ALA A 646 -11.76 13.08 -11.96
C ALA A 646 -12.89 14.14 -11.90
N LEU A 647 -12.85 15.13 -12.78
CA LEU A 647 -13.91 16.16 -12.89
C LEU A 647 -15.24 15.56 -13.33
N VAL A 648 -15.22 14.62 -14.30
CA VAL A 648 -16.43 13.89 -14.72
C VAL A 648 -17.01 13.10 -13.55
N ASN A 649 -16.17 12.41 -12.77
CA ASN A 649 -16.59 11.66 -11.59
C ASN A 649 -17.26 12.58 -10.56
N VAL A 650 -16.58 13.65 -10.12
CA VAL A 650 -17.11 14.62 -9.14
C VAL A 650 -18.43 15.22 -9.59
N LEU A 651 -18.53 15.69 -10.86
CA LEU A 651 -19.74 16.31 -11.38
C LEU A 651 -20.89 15.31 -11.54
N ALA A 652 -20.61 14.07 -11.97
CA ALA A 652 -21.63 13.05 -12.16
C ALA A 652 -22.11 12.43 -10.83
N ILE A 653 -21.20 12.15 -9.91
CA ILE A 653 -21.52 11.45 -8.66
C ILE A 653 -21.90 12.44 -7.55
N ASP A 654 -21.01 13.36 -7.20
CA ASP A 654 -21.21 14.30 -6.08
C ASP A 654 -22.07 15.50 -6.49
N GLY A 655 -21.85 16.02 -7.69
CA GLY A 655 -22.59 17.15 -8.27
C GLY A 655 -23.95 16.80 -8.84
N ARG A 656 -24.23 15.52 -9.11
CA ARG A 656 -25.48 15.02 -9.72
C ARG A 656 -25.86 15.80 -10.99
N ASP A 657 -24.89 16.11 -11.86
CA ASP A 657 -25.15 16.83 -13.11
C ASP A 657 -26.00 15.97 -14.05
N THR A 658 -27.24 16.39 -14.27
CA THR A 658 -28.25 15.60 -15.02
C THR A 658 -27.86 15.39 -16.48
N THR A 659 -27.25 16.41 -17.12
CA THR A 659 -26.81 16.32 -18.52
C THR A 659 -25.67 15.33 -18.68
N LEU A 660 -24.67 15.43 -17.81
CA LEU A 660 -23.50 14.54 -17.82
C LEU A 660 -23.93 13.10 -17.49
N ARG A 661 -24.80 12.91 -16.49
CA ARG A 661 -25.34 11.59 -16.11
C ARG A 661 -26.10 10.94 -17.27
N ALA A 662 -26.99 11.68 -17.95
CA ALA A 662 -27.71 11.16 -19.11
C ALA A 662 -26.77 10.75 -20.28
N GLN A 663 -25.67 11.50 -20.49
CA GLN A 663 -24.64 11.14 -21.47
C GLN A 663 -23.91 9.85 -21.10
N LEU A 664 -23.50 9.73 -19.82
CA LEU A 664 -22.79 8.55 -19.32
C LEU A 664 -23.67 7.32 -19.33
N THR A 665 -24.95 7.44 -18.93
CA THR A 665 -25.92 6.34 -18.97
C THR A 665 -26.12 5.82 -20.39
N ARG A 666 -26.33 6.71 -21.37
CA ARG A 666 -26.47 6.30 -22.77
C ARG A 666 -25.23 5.54 -23.28
N ARG A 667 -24.03 6.09 -23.00
CA ARG A 667 -22.78 5.44 -23.41
C ARG A 667 -22.55 4.10 -22.72
N ALA A 668 -22.94 3.98 -21.44
CA ALA A 668 -22.88 2.71 -20.72
C ALA A 668 -23.81 1.65 -21.33
N ILE A 669 -25.02 2.03 -21.71
CA ILE A 669 -25.98 1.14 -22.39
C ILE A 669 -25.44 0.71 -23.75
N GLU A 670 -24.88 1.64 -24.54
CA GLU A 670 -24.21 1.34 -25.83
C GLU A 670 -22.99 0.40 -25.61
N PHE A 671 -22.14 0.69 -24.61
CA PHE A 671 -20.99 -0.15 -24.25
C PHE A 671 -21.41 -1.57 -23.87
N MET A 672 -22.48 -1.72 -23.11
CA MET A 672 -23.02 -3.01 -22.70
C MET A 672 -23.76 -3.74 -23.83
N GLY A 673 -24.10 -3.11 -24.96
CA GLY A 673 -25.01 -3.64 -25.98
C GLY A 673 -26.38 -4.03 -25.42
N SER A 674 -26.81 -3.39 -24.31
CA SER A 674 -28.05 -3.68 -23.61
C SER A 674 -29.23 -3.33 -24.51
N GLY A 675 -30.17 -4.28 -24.69
CA GLY A 675 -31.31 -4.13 -25.61
C GLY A 675 -30.99 -4.38 -27.10
N GLY A 676 -29.73 -4.77 -27.42
CA GLY A 676 -29.24 -5.11 -28.76
C GLY A 676 -28.62 -6.48 -28.82
N ASP A 677 -27.38 -6.58 -29.32
CA ASP A 677 -26.64 -7.83 -29.54
C ASP A 677 -26.03 -8.44 -28.23
N ARG A 678 -26.15 -7.74 -27.12
CA ARG A 678 -25.60 -8.14 -25.82
C ARG A 678 -24.07 -8.38 -25.84
N GLN A 679 -23.33 -7.67 -26.69
CA GLN A 679 -21.87 -7.73 -26.71
C GLN A 679 -21.26 -6.45 -26.09
N LEU A 680 -20.02 -6.55 -25.57
CA LEU A 680 -19.30 -5.38 -25.07
C LEU A 680 -18.68 -4.60 -26.22
N HIS A 681 -19.15 -3.38 -26.41
CA HIS A 681 -18.64 -2.45 -27.43
C HIS A 681 -17.61 -1.51 -26.82
N ARG A 682 -16.35 -1.96 -26.69
CA ARG A 682 -15.27 -1.21 -26.02
C ARG A 682 -14.97 0.14 -26.70
N ASP A 683 -15.34 0.35 -27.96
CA ASP A 683 -15.22 1.60 -28.69
C ASP A 683 -16.26 2.68 -28.32
N LYS A 684 -17.34 2.33 -27.64
CA LYS A 684 -18.43 3.26 -27.29
C LYS A 684 -18.15 4.06 -26.02
N LEU A 685 -17.21 3.60 -25.20
CA LEU A 685 -16.92 4.24 -23.92
C LEU A 685 -15.41 4.23 -23.68
N GLU A 686 -14.85 5.42 -23.39
CA GLU A 686 -13.46 5.52 -22.98
C GLU A 686 -13.22 4.70 -21.72
N VAL A 687 -12.20 3.84 -21.73
CA VAL A 687 -11.94 2.87 -20.66
C VAL A 687 -11.80 3.53 -19.28
N ASN A 688 -11.19 4.71 -19.22
CA ASN A 688 -11.03 5.47 -17.96
C ASN A 688 -12.35 6.01 -17.39
N LEU A 689 -13.45 6.03 -18.17
CA LEU A 689 -14.78 6.45 -17.73
C LEU A 689 -15.73 5.28 -17.47
N VAL A 690 -15.33 4.03 -17.75
CA VAL A 690 -16.18 2.85 -17.64
C VAL A 690 -16.77 2.73 -16.24
N ASN A 691 -15.95 2.77 -15.19
CA ASN A 691 -16.44 2.67 -13.82
C ASN A 691 -17.49 3.75 -13.50
N THR A 692 -17.20 5.03 -13.78
CA THR A 692 -18.14 6.12 -13.52
C THR A 692 -19.43 5.96 -14.32
N ALA A 693 -19.34 5.59 -15.59
CA ALA A 693 -20.50 5.45 -16.48
C ALA A 693 -21.40 4.27 -16.07
N LEU A 694 -20.80 3.12 -15.75
CA LEU A 694 -21.54 1.95 -15.28
C LEU A 694 -22.25 2.22 -13.94
N ARG A 695 -21.57 2.87 -12.99
CA ARG A 695 -22.17 3.28 -11.69
C ARG A 695 -23.35 4.22 -11.88
N VAL A 696 -23.21 5.23 -12.75
CA VAL A 696 -24.30 6.16 -13.06
C VAL A 696 -25.46 5.41 -13.72
N ALA A 697 -25.18 4.55 -14.70
CA ALA A 697 -26.22 3.80 -15.39
C ALA A 697 -26.95 2.79 -14.46
N ALA A 698 -26.24 2.15 -13.55
CA ALA A 698 -26.84 1.25 -12.56
C ALA A 698 -27.80 1.98 -11.57
N GLN A 699 -27.58 3.27 -11.36
CA GLN A 699 -28.45 4.10 -10.53
C GLN A 699 -29.65 4.69 -11.32
N ASP A 700 -29.43 5.07 -12.58
CA ASP A 700 -30.40 5.88 -13.36
C ASP A 700 -31.20 5.08 -14.39
N SER A 701 -30.78 3.85 -14.73
CA SER A 701 -31.46 2.98 -15.69
C SER A 701 -32.48 2.04 -15.03
N ALA A 702 -33.22 1.33 -15.87
CA ALA A 702 -34.10 0.25 -15.41
C ALA A 702 -33.28 -0.86 -14.70
N PRO A 703 -33.87 -1.60 -13.74
CA PRO A 703 -33.18 -2.66 -13.00
C PRO A 703 -32.52 -3.72 -13.87
N GLN A 704 -33.01 -3.91 -15.11
CA GLN A 704 -32.46 -4.85 -16.08
C GLN A 704 -30.97 -4.57 -16.38
N PHE A 705 -30.53 -3.29 -16.35
CA PHE A 705 -29.13 -2.96 -16.60
C PHE A 705 -28.18 -3.59 -15.55
N ALA A 706 -28.56 -3.56 -14.28
CA ALA A 706 -27.77 -4.19 -13.22
C ALA A 706 -27.78 -5.73 -13.31
N ILE A 707 -28.91 -6.32 -13.74
CA ILE A 707 -28.98 -7.77 -14.02
C ILE A 707 -28.04 -8.14 -15.18
N ASP A 708 -28.03 -7.34 -16.26
CA ASP A 708 -27.14 -7.56 -17.40
C ASP A 708 -25.65 -7.48 -16.99
N LEU A 709 -25.30 -6.64 -15.99
CA LEU A 709 -23.95 -6.61 -15.42
C LEU A 709 -23.58 -7.92 -14.71
N VAL A 710 -24.50 -8.45 -13.87
CA VAL A 710 -24.26 -9.72 -13.15
C VAL A 710 -24.15 -10.89 -14.12
N ASP A 711 -25.05 -10.99 -15.10
CA ASP A 711 -25.06 -12.08 -16.08
C ASP A 711 -23.73 -12.20 -16.84
N ARG A 712 -23.02 -11.09 -17.02
CA ARG A 712 -21.76 -11.05 -17.75
C ARG A 712 -20.51 -11.10 -16.89
N LEU A 713 -20.65 -10.96 -15.59
CA LEU A 713 -19.50 -10.91 -14.68
C LEU A 713 -18.64 -12.19 -14.77
N ALA A 714 -19.29 -13.34 -14.98
CA ALA A 714 -18.61 -14.64 -15.12
C ALA A 714 -17.81 -14.79 -16.42
N GLU A 715 -18.09 -13.96 -17.44
CA GLU A 715 -17.44 -13.97 -18.75
C GLU A 715 -16.29 -12.96 -18.85
N LEU A 716 -16.04 -12.18 -17.77
CA LEU A 716 -15.02 -11.13 -17.77
C LEU A 716 -13.69 -11.63 -17.23
N ASP A 717 -12.71 -11.73 -18.11
CA ASP A 717 -11.30 -11.98 -17.77
C ASP A 717 -10.51 -10.68 -17.51
N ASP A 718 -11.07 -9.53 -17.89
CA ASP A 718 -10.43 -8.21 -17.72
C ASP A 718 -10.69 -7.67 -16.30
N PRO A 719 -9.68 -7.60 -15.44
CA PRO A 719 -9.86 -7.24 -14.02
C PRO A 719 -10.35 -5.80 -13.82
N VAL A 720 -10.02 -4.88 -14.72
CA VAL A 720 -10.49 -3.48 -14.65
C VAL A 720 -11.97 -3.37 -14.94
N LEU A 721 -12.42 -4.08 -15.97
CA LEU A 721 -13.85 -4.16 -16.27
C LEU A 721 -14.59 -4.87 -15.14
N ARG A 722 -14.03 -5.96 -14.61
CA ARG A 722 -14.62 -6.72 -13.51
C ARG A 722 -14.81 -5.85 -12.27
N TYR A 723 -13.79 -5.06 -11.87
CA TYR A 723 -13.90 -4.05 -10.81
C TYR A 723 -15.01 -3.03 -11.10
N GLY A 724 -15.08 -2.49 -12.32
CA GLY A 724 -16.11 -1.53 -12.73
C GLY A 724 -17.53 -2.11 -12.67
N PHE A 725 -17.71 -3.37 -13.04
CA PHE A 725 -18.98 -4.08 -12.95
C PHE A 725 -19.41 -4.29 -11.50
N LEU A 726 -18.53 -4.82 -10.64
CA LEU A 726 -18.81 -5.04 -9.21
C LEU A 726 -19.14 -3.72 -8.51
N SER A 727 -18.36 -2.67 -8.79
CA SER A 727 -18.62 -1.33 -8.24
C SER A 727 -19.97 -0.75 -8.69
N ALA A 728 -20.40 -1.03 -9.92
CA ALA A 728 -21.70 -0.59 -10.42
C ALA A 728 -22.86 -1.42 -9.84
N ILE A 729 -22.69 -2.73 -9.70
CA ILE A 729 -23.67 -3.63 -9.08
C ILE A 729 -23.91 -3.22 -7.62
N GLY A 730 -22.82 -2.91 -6.86
CA GLY A 730 -22.92 -2.49 -5.46
C GLY A 730 -23.70 -1.21 -5.22
N VAL A 731 -23.71 -0.28 -6.20
CA VAL A 731 -24.47 0.99 -6.11
C VAL A 731 -25.81 0.97 -6.86
N ALA A 732 -26.23 -0.18 -7.38
CA ALA A 732 -27.49 -0.29 -8.11
C ALA A 732 -28.71 0.12 -7.26
N SER A 733 -29.78 0.56 -7.92
CA SER A 733 -31.01 0.98 -7.25
C SER A 733 -31.67 -0.13 -6.43
N ASP A 734 -31.55 -1.39 -6.86
CA ASP A 734 -31.94 -2.57 -6.09
C ASP A 734 -30.71 -3.20 -5.40
N PRO A 735 -30.56 -3.07 -4.07
CA PRO A 735 -29.41 -3.62 -3.35
C PRO A 735 -29.44 -5.17 -3.23
N THR A 736 -30.60 -5.82 -3.47
CA THR A 736 -30.74 -7.27 -3.25
C THR A 736 -29.89 -8.08 -4.24
N LEU A 737 -29.60 -7.50 -5.40
CA LEU A 737 -28.76 -8.10 -6.41
C LEU A 737 -27.31 -8.25 -5.91
N ALA A 738 -26.72 -7.14 -5.43
CA ALA A 738 -25.39 -7.11 -4.83
C ALA A 738 -25.30 -8.03 -3.60
N GLN A 739 -26.33 -7.98 -2.73
CA GLN A 739 -26.43 -8.79 -1.51
C GLN A 739 -26.42 -10.30 -1.80
N ARG A 740 -27.15 -10.74 -2.83
CA ARG A 740 -27.13 -12.16 -3.26
C ARG A 740 -25.79 -12.55 -3.85
N LEU A 741 -25.24 -11.68 -4.71
CA LEU A 741 -23.97 -11.93 -5.38
C LEU A 741 -22.83 -12.07 -4.38
N ALA A 742 -22.78 -11.24 -3.33
CA ALA A 742 -21.76 -11.32 -2.29
C ALA A 742 -21.75 -12.66 -1.52
N LEU A 743 -22.89 -13.36 -1.49
CA LEU A 743 -23.01 -14.69 -0.85
C LEU A 743 -22.76 -15.84 -1.84
N ASP A 744 -22.71 -15.57 -3.14
CA ASP A 744 -22.45 -16.59 -4.18
C ASP A 744 -21.00 -17.09 -4.10
N ASP A 745 -20.81 -18.41 -4.21
CA ASP A 745 -19.49 -19.05 -4.09
C ASP A 745 -18.51 -18.69 -5.21
N SER A 746 -19.00 -18.15 -6.32
CA SER A 746 -18.15 -17.64 -7.41
C SER A 746 -17.46 -16.30 -7.08
N ILE A 747 -17.93 -15.57 -6.07
CA ILE A 747 -17.39 -14.27 -5.64
C ILE A 747 -16.54 -14.46 -4.38
N ARG A 748 -15.24 -14.24 -4.48
CA ARG A 748 -14.25 -14.44 -3.39
C ARG A 748 -13.16 -13.38 -3.46
N GLY A 749 -12.38 -13.28 -2.39
CA GLY A 749 -11.24 -12.36 -2.32
C GLY A 749 -11.64 -10.92 -2.66
N ASP A 750 -10.92 -10.29 -3.59
CA ASP A 750 -11.13 -8.91 -4.04
C ASP A 750 -12.51 -8.61 -4.56
N ASP A 751 -13.04 -9.51 -5.35
CA ASP A 751 -14.37 -9.33 -5.91
C ASP A 751 -15.41 -9.16 -4.80
N LEU A 752 -15.28 -9.95 -3.73
CA LEU A 752 -16.15 -9.83 -2.56
C LEU A 752 -15.94 -8.49 -1.84
N LEU A 753 -14.70 -8.12 -1.58
CA LEU A 753 -14.39 -6.88 -0.86
C LEU A 753 -14.79 -5.64 -1.67
N ASN A 754 -14.48 -5.59 -2.96
CA ASN A 754 -14.88 -4.50 -3.85
C ASN A 754 -16.41 -4.37 -3.94
N LEU A 755 -17.13 -5.49 -4.00
CA LEU A 755 -18.58 -5.48 -4.00
C LEU A 755 -19.13 -4.96 -2.67
N VAL A 756 -18.65 -5.49 -1.54
CA VAL A 756 -19.08 -5.07 -0.20
C VAL A 756 -18.76 -3.59 0.03
N GLU A 757 -17.55 -3.11 -0.28
CA GLU A 757 -17.19 -1.71 -0.13
C GLU A 757 -18.15 -0.80 -0.93
N SER A 758 -18.45 -1.17 -2.17
CA SER A 758 -19.35 -0.38 -3.01
C SER A 758 -20.79 -0.30 -2.49
N MET A 759 -21.24 -1.29 -1.71
CA MET A 759 -22.56 -1.31 -1.05
C MET A 759 -22.63 -0.36 0.15
N PHE A 760 -21.49 0.11 0.67
CA PHE A 760 -21.41 1.00 1.85
C PHE A 760 -21.19 2.46 1.48
N THR A 761 -21.63 2.90 0.31
CA THR A 761 -21.66 4.33 0.00
C THR A 761 -22.59 5.07 0.98
N ALA A 762 -22.34 6.35 1.16
CA ALA A 762 -23.09 7.20 2.09
C ALA A 762 -24.63 7.12 1.91
N GLU A 763 -25.10 6.90 0.67
CA GLU A 763 -26.54 6.81 0.35
C GLU A 763 -27.13 5.43 0.64
N GLN A 764 -26.28 4.36 0.70
CA GLN A 764 -26.75 2.97 0.81
C GLN A 764 -26.35 2.30 2.12
N ALA A 765 -25.43 2.90 2.88
CA ALA A 765 -24.89 2.33 4.09
C ALA A 765 -25.97 1.82 5.06
N GLU A 766 -27.01 2.60 5.31
CA GLU A 766 -28.11 2.18 6.20
C GLU A 766 -28.94 1.01 5.64
N ARG A 767 -29.11 0.91 4.33
CA ARG A 767 -29.81 -0.22 3.70
C ARG A 767 -28.97 -1.50 3.77
N SER A 768 -27.65 -1.36 3.71
CA SER A 768 -26.70 -2.47 3.73
C SER A 768 -26.41 -2.99 5.14
N TRP A 769 -26.68 -2.19 6.19
CA TRP A 769 -26.35 -2.58 7.57
C TRP A 769 -27.02 -3.86 8.04
N SER A 770 -28.35 -3.96 7.91
CA SER A 770 -29.08 -5.13 8.39
C SER A 770 -28.67 -6.41 7.66
N TRP A 771 -28.35 -6.29 6.38
CA TRP A 771 -27.82 -7.41 5.59
C TRP A 771 -26.41 -7.81 6.06
N LEU A 772 -25.48 -6.84 6.26
CA LEU A 772 -24.14 -7.11 6.78
C LEU A 772 -24.21 -7.84 8.11
N ALA A 773 -25.01 -7.28 9.05
CA ALA A 773 -25.13 -7.85 10.39
C ALA A 773 -25.67 -9.29 10.36
N ALA A 774 -26.59 -9.60 9.45
CA ALA A 774 -27.15 -10.93 9.30
C ALA A 774 -26.20 -11.94 8.64
N ASN A 775 -25.21 -11.48 7.84
CA ASN A 775 -24.37 -12.35 7.01
C ASN A 775 -22.87 -12.25 7.32
N ILE A 776 -22.48 -11.53 8.38
CA ILE A 776 -21.07 -11.26 8.70
C ILE A 776 -20.22 -12.53 8.87
N ASP A 777 -20.78 -13.57 9.47
CA ASP A 777 -20.03 -14.83 9.68
C ASP A 777 -19.74 -15.56 8.36
N ALA A 778 -20.67 -15.51 7.40
CA ALA A 778 -20.46 -16.05 6.05
C ALA A 778 -19.39 -15.23 5.29
N LEU A 779 -19.42 -13.89 5.42
CA LEU A 779 -18.44 -13.01 4.78
C LEU A 779 -17.04 -13.23 5.37
N ILE A 780 -16.89 -13.31 6.69
CA ILE A 780 -15.62 -13.64 7.35
C ILE A 780 -15.06 -14.98 6.84
N GLY A 781 -15.94 -15.99 6.65
CA GLY A 781 -15.54 -17.31 6.14
C GLY A 781 -15.07 -17.31 4.69
N LYS A 782 -15.51 -16.34 3.88
CA LYS A 782 -15.15 -16.19 2.45
C LYS A 782 -13.96 -15.25 2.22
N THR A 783 -13.59 -14.44 3.21
CA THR A 783 -12.52 -13.45 3.10
C THR A 783 -11.20 -14.05 3.58
N PRO A 784 -10.07 -13.86 2.85
CA PRO A 784 -8.74 -14.25 3.29
C PRO A 784 -8.41 -13.70 4.68
N THR A 785 -7.62 -14.42 5.45
CA THR A 785 -7.42 -14.15 6.88
C THR A 785 -6.89 -12.73 7.13
N PHE A 786 -5.91 -12.29 6.36
CA PHE A 786 -5.30 -10.95 6.51
C PHE A 786 -6.18 -9.78 6.01
N GLU A 787 -7.21 -10.06 5.20
CA GLU A 787 -8.13 -9.06 4.66
C GLU A 787 -9.42 -8.89 5.48
N ARG A 788 -9.70 -9.78 6.43
CA ARG A 788 -10.96 -9.78 7.21
C ARG A 788 -11.20 -8.46 7.94
N ALA A 789 -10.14 -7.76 8.35
CA ALA A 789 -10.22 -6.47 9.01
C ALA A 789 -10.86 -5.38 8.12
N LEU A 790 -10.80 -5.51 6.78
CA LEU A 790 -11.46 -4.61 5.84
C LEU A 790 -12.99 -4.63 5.98
N LEU A 791 -13.58 -5.77 6.40
CA LEU A 791 -15.01 -5.86 6.71
C LEU A 791 -15.42 -4.97 7.88
N ILE A 792 -14.51 -4.66 8.79
CA ILE A 792 -14.72 -3.68 9.86
C ILE A 792 -14.63 -2.26 9.28
N GLN A 793 -13.62 -1.99 8.47
CA GLN A 793 -13.34 -0.65 7.93
C GLN A 793 -14.48 -0.09 7.09
N VAL A 794 -15.19 -0.92 6.30
CA VAL A 794 -16.34 -0.47 5.49
C VAL A 794 -17.46 0.15 6.33
N THR A 795 -17.52 -0.13 7.63
CA THR A 795 -18.50 0.47 8.55
C THR A 795 -18.08 1.84 9.08
N GLY A 796 -16.87 2.31 8.78
CA GLY A 796 -16.34 3.61 9.21
C GLY A 796 -17.01 4.83 8.54
N HIS A 797 -17.88 4.62 7.54
CA HIS A 797 -18.63 5.68 6.86
C HIS A 797 -19.84 6.18 7.61
N TYR A 798 -20.24 5.55 8.72
CA TYR A 798 -21.34 6.01 9.55
C TYR A 798 -20.98 7.27 10.34
N CYS A 799 -22.01 8.06 10.65
CA CYS A 799 -21.89 9.32 11.42
C CYS A 799 -23.00 9.41 12.49
N ALA A 800 -23.18 8.34 13.26
CA ALA A 800 -24.18 8.26 14.33
C ALA A 800 -23.64 7.43 15.50
N ALA A 801 -23.81 7.91 16.73
CA ALA A 801 -23.28 7.23 17.92
C ALA A 801 -23.87 5.82 18.11
N GLU A 802 -25.19 5.71 17.86
CA GLU A 802 -25.91 4.41 17.96
C GLU A 802 -25.37 3.39 16.95
N ARG A 803 -24.83 3.87 15.84
CA ARG A 803 -24.20 2.99 14.85
C ARG A 803 -22.82 2.52 15.30
N ALA A 804 -22.06 3.36 15.99
CA ALA A 804 -20.80 2.94 16.61
C ALA A 804 -21.02 1.79 17.60
N ASP A 805 -22.01 1.90 18.48
CA ASP A 805 -22.37 0.85 19.43
C ASP A 805 -22.78 -0.46 18.71
N ALA A 806 -23.55 -0.35 17.63
CA ALA A 806 -23.97 -1.51 16.84
C ALA A 806 -22.80 -2.18 16.13
N VAL A 807 -21.84 -1.41 15.61
CA VAL A 807 -20.60 -1.93 15.00
C VAL A 807 -19.75 -2.67 16.04
N ALA A 808 -19.55 -2.08 17.22
CA ALA A 808 -18.86 -2.73 18.31
C ALA A 808 -19.53 -4.06 18.70
N ALA A 809 -20.84 -4.06 18.92
CA ALA A 809 -21.59 -5.27 19.27
C ALA A 809 -21.52 -6.36 18.18
N LEU A 810 -21.42 -5.98 16.90
CA LEU A 810 -21.31 -6.93 15.79
C LEU A 810 -19.94 -7.60 15.76
N PHE A 811 -18.83 -6.82 15.90
CA PHE A 811 -17.48 -7.32 15.66
C PHE A 811 -16.75 -7.82 16.90
N GLU A 812 -16.99 -7.28 18.10
CA GLU A 812 -16.30 -7.71 19.33
C GLU A 812 -16.31 -9.23 19.58
N PRO A 813 -17.45 -9.95 19.42
CA PRO A 813 -17.47 -11.40 19.59
C PRO A 813 -16.64 -12.18 18.56
N ARG A 814 -16.30 -11.54 17.44
CA ARG A 814 -15.68 -12.13 16.25
C ARG A 814 -14.19 -11.80 16.09
N LEU A 815 -13.64 -10.94 16.96
CA LEU A 815 -12.26 -10.49 16.86
C LEU A 815 -11.23 -11.62 16.85
N ARG A 816 -11.53 -12.75 17.48
CA ARG A 816 -10.68 -13.95 17.44
C ARG A 816 -10.54 -14.57 16.04
N LEU A 817 -11.40 -14.20 15.08
CA LEU A 817 -11.40 -14.67 13.70
C LEU A 817 -10.81 -13.63 12.73
N ILE A 818 -10.44 -12.46 13.25
CA ILE A 818 -10.01 -11.30 12.45
C ILE A 818 -8.68 -10.83 12.99
N ASP A 819 -7.61 -11.20 12.33
CA ASP A 819 -6.26 -10.79 12.72
C ASP A 819 -6.12 -9.27 12.62
N GLY A 820 -5.50 -8.65 13.64
CA GLY A 820 -5.44 -7.18 13.75
C GLY A 820 -6.78 -6.49 14.06
N GLY A 821 -7.89 -7.24 14.10
CA GLY A 821 -9.26 -6.70 14.14
C GLY A 821 -9.56 -5.77 15.32
N ARG A 822 -8.93 -5.96 16.50
CA ARG A 822 -9.11 -5.08 17.65
C ARG A 822 -8.74 -3.64 17.31
N ARG A 823 -7.56 -3.41 16.79
CA ARG A 823 -7.07 -2.08 16.41
C ARG A 823 -7.94 -1.43 15.35
N VAL A 824 -8.28 -2.19 14.31
CA VAL A 824 -9.12 -1.70 13.21
C VAL A 824 -10.53 -1.34 13.71
N LEU A 825 -11.08 -2.11 14.65
CA LEU A 825 -12.36 -1.77 15.27
C LEU A 825 -12.28 -0.47 16.07
N ASP A 826 -11.27 -0.33 16.93
CA ASP A 826 -11.08 0.87 17.75
C ASP A 826 -10.92 2.12 16.88
N GLN A 827 -10.13 2.05 15.80
CA GLN A 827 -9.98 3.14 14.82
C GLN A 827 -11.30 3.44 14.07
N THR A 828 -12.07 2.42 13.72
CA THR A 828 -13.36 2.57 13.03
C THR A 828 -14.38 3.27 13.93
N LEU A 829 -14.47 2.85 15.18
CA LEU A 829 -15.35 3.49 16.17
C LEU A 829 -14.94 4.95 16.43
N GLU A 830 -13.64 5.21 16.54
CA GLU A 830 -13.12 6.56 16.65
C GLU A 830 -13.50 7.43 15.44
N ARG A 831 -13.34 6.94 14.21
CA ARG A 831 -13.74 7.67 12.99
C ARG A 831 -15.23 8.02 12.98
N ILE A 832 -16.10 7.09 13.40
CA ILE A 832 -17.53 7.36 13.56
C ILE A 832 -17.77 8.48 14.59
N GLY A 833 -17.08 8.41 15.74
CA GLY A 833 -17.16 9.44 16.79
C GLY A 833 -16.69 10.82 16.31
N LEU A 834 -15.56 10.87 15.60
CA LEU A 834 -15.04 12.12 15.01
C LEU A 834 -15.99 12.70 13.97
N CYS A 835 -16.63 11.86 13.14
CA CYS A 835 -17.66 12.33 12.21
C CYS A 835 -18.85 12.97 12.94
N VAL A 836 -19.32 12.35 14.03
CA VAL A 836 -20.39 12.90 14.87
C VAL A 836 -19.99 14.24 15.47
N ALA A 837 -18.75 14.36 15.98
CA ALA A 837 -18.25 15.62 16.54
C ALA A 837 -18.13 16.72 15.48
N LEU A 838 -17.59 16.39 14.31
CA LEU A 838 -17.51 17.33 13.18
C LEU A 838 -18.89 17.81 12.73
N ARG A 839 -19.85 16.89 12.59
CA ARG A 839 -21.23 17.23 12.26
C ARG A 839 -21.81 18.19 13.30
N ASN A 840 -21.71 17.88 14.58
CA ASN A 840 -22.24 18.71 15.66
C ASN A 840 -21.64 20.12 15.68
N SER A 841 -20.36 20.25 15.28
CA SER A 841 -19.66 21.54 15.22
C SER A 841 -20.09 22.39 14.03
N TYR A 842 -20.48 21.79 12.90
CA TYR A 842 -20.64 22.52 11.65
C TYR A 842 -22.02 22.40 11.00
N GLU A 843 -22.94 21.56 11.51
CA GLU A 843 -24.26 21.34 10.89
C GLU A 843 -25.03 22.65 10.73
N GLN A 844 -25.01 23.53 11.75
CA GLN A 844 -25.68 24.83 11.67
C GLN A 844 -25.06 25.72 10.60
N GLN A 845 -23.73 25.87 10.59
CA GLN A 845 -23.03 26.66 9.57
C GLN A 845 -23.27 26.11 8.16
N ALA A 846 -23.29 24.78 8.01
CA ALA A 846 -23.56 24.14 6.72
C ALA A 846 -24.99 24.44 6.23
N ARG A 847 -26.00 24.37 7.10
CA ARG A 847 -27.38 24.74 6.77
C ARG A 847 -27.50 26.21 6.41
N GLU A 848 -26.87 27.12 7.16
CA GLU A 848 -26.87 28.55 6.86
C GLU A 848 -26.19 28.86 5.51
N LEU A 849 -25.18 28.10 5.14
CA LEU A 849 -24.44 28.30 3.90
C LEU A 849 -25.18 27.77 2.65
N PHE A 850 -25.98 26.72 2.81
CA PHE A 850 -26.60 26.00 1.68
C PHE A 850 -28.15 26.07 1.64
N ASN A 851 -28.80 26.55 2.67
CA ASN A 851 -30.26 26.85 2.66
C ASN A 851 -30.53 28.33 2.42
#